data_074ef8e7022dcc8c867f4676b640a7be
#
_entry.id   074ef8e7022dcc8c867f4676b640a7be
#
_cell.length_a   1.000
_cell.length_b   1.000
_cell.length_c   1.000
_cell.angle_alpha   90.00
_cell.angle_beta   90.00
_cell.angle_gamma   90.00
#
_symmetry.space_group_name_H-M   'P 1'
#
loop_
_entity.id
_entity.type
_entity.pdbx_description
1 polymer ?
#
loop_
_entity_poly.entity_id
_entity_poly.type
_entity_poly.pdbx_seq_one_letter_code
_entity_poly.pdbx_strand_id
1 'polypeptide(L)'
;MIVLLAFIHRDLILDTHHIPYDYDTYHWPLFSEVASRVANRQGIGWDTSEYGGAPLLTNVNAAVFYPPHLAVLLAVRLTRLRVTLREFAFVELSHWVLLAVTSFIYLRVRGVARRWTVVSTGILLGSGALLSQSQHLGVIEIVSWLPLALLATEHAVDRRTALSGALLGLVLATMLTAGFLPQFVACLLFLMTWALVRVFQTGAPALRVLLVLAEGLVTALCYGAVIVLPLLHDRATYPQVDAPAAFPVQILKTTFAPDALGHLEGDPARYVNPTDITWSYYYIGAFAVVAGLASLLTRERSARGPQVVLIVLVLAGFGQTADALAGIARSLPVVGQLYRASPVPVLLCFAMWLLLAQALQRGRWPRAVILLTMVLISGGLLLTHAQIGSETARVSAWSMPAVAWIILGASTVALLSQRPTLILAVAVAGVIELVVVNSGGFWFSSPGPAQRWDERHVTSGYDAALAFLQQDKGQFRVAVDQAVMTDTWDNGWRVWGLDSISGFDPQHNGAWVTLAEHLGARQYAAPRRFSLDQLSSGVLQLFNIKYLVWRAGTVPPLPPGLTVAFTDDLYSIVRVATFRPRVYLTSRSCATVSAAFEQTSSRCRDVIRVQVRPSTAGHLDVDLPSGHGAGLLVTGTAAFPGWRAAVDGVSRGTRDAFGAVQAVNVEAGDERVVLDYRPVSTPVGLSISAASLSGLMILALYSQGPLARRRQGARAGRTDGSSSI
;
A
#
# COMPACT_ATOMS: atom_id res chain seq x y z
N MET A 1 9.34 25.00 -6.15
CA MET A 1 8.81 23.68 -5.77
C MET A 1 9.88 22.62 -5.72
N ILE A 2 10.75 22.47 -6.71
CA ILE A 2 11.89 21.52 -6.64
C ILE A 2 12.76 21.79 -5.40
N VAL A 3 13.12 23.05 -5.13
CA VAL A 3 13.88 23.43 -3.94
C VAL A 3 13.14 23.06 -2.63
N LEU A 4 11.82 23.25 -2.60
CA LEU A 4 11.00 22.85 -1.44
C LEU A 4 11.03 21.34 -1.23
N LEU A 5 10.83 20.55 -2.30
CA LEU A 5 10.92 19.09 -2.22
C LEU A 5 12.31 18.61 -1.81
N ALA A 6 13.36 19.22 -2.39
CA ALA A 6 14.73 18.89 -2.01
C ALA A 6 15.02 19.21 -0.54
N PHE A 7 14.39 20.25 0.01
CA PHE A 7 14.53 20.57 1.43
C PHE A 7 13.73 19.62 2.34
N ILE A 8 12.48 19.30 1.96
CA ILE A 8 11.64 18.35 2.71
C ILE A 8 12.33 16.98 2.79
N HIS A 9 12.87 16.50 1.68
CA HIS A 9 13.47 15.17 1.55
C HIS A 9 15.02 15.19 1.61
N ARG A 10 15.63 16.27 2.15
CA ARG A 10 17.09 16.44 2.16
C ARG A 10 17.84 15.26 2.78
N ASP A 11 17.28 14.71 3.86
CA ASP A 11 17.93 13.65 4.61
C ASP A 11 17.92 12.31 3.84
N LEU A 12 16.88 12.07 3.03
CA LEU A 12 16.84 10.94 2.09
C LEU A 12 17.78 11.16 0.90
N ILE A 13 17.85 12.39 0.36
CA ILE A 13 18.72 12.72 -0.77
C ILE A 13 20.19 12.62 -0.37
N LEU A 14 20.52 13.08 0.84
CA LEU A 14 21.88 13.02 1.40
C LEU A 14 22.24 11.66 1.97
N ASP A 15 21.31 10.71 1.96
CA ASP A 15 21.49 9.35 2.50
C ASP A 15 21.90 9.33 3.98
N THR A 16 21.38 10.28 4.77
CA THR A 16 21.56 10.32 6.22
C THR A 16 20.44 9.62 6.96
N HIS A 17 19.28 9.48 6.32
CA HIS A 17 18.10 8.81 6.83
C HIS A 17 17.47 7.95 5.74
N HIS A 18 16.63 7.00 6.13
CA HIS A 18 15.79 6.17 5.26
C HIS A 18 14.32 6.26 5.66
N ILE A 19 13.41 5.85 4.78
CA ILE A 19 11.98 5.74 5.10
C ILE A 19 11.77 4.43 5.85
N PRO A 20 11.23 4.47 7.09
CA PRO A 20 11.11 3.29 7.95
C PRO A 20 9.82 2.50 7.70
N TYR A 21 9.62 1.45 8.52
CA TYR A 21 8.42 0.63 8.63
C TYR A 21 8.07 -0.11 7.34
N ASP A 22 6.82 -0.01 6.87
CA ASP A 22 6.36 -0.75 5.68
C ASP A 22 7.20 -0.47 4.44
N TYR A 23 7.87 0.68 4.38
CA TYR A 23 8.69 1.02 3.23
C TYR A 23 9.93 0.14 3.12
N ASP A 24 10.71 0.04 4.19
CA ASP A 24 11.96 -0.71 4.23
C ASP A 24 11.76 -2.20 4.55
N THR A 25 10.70 -2.54 5.32
CA THR A 25 10.45 -3.92 5.74
C THR A 25 9.47 -4.69 4.83
N TYR A 26 8.69 -4.00 3.98
CA TYR A 26 7.72 -4.64 3.11
C TYR A 26 7.85 -4.25 1.64
N HIS A 27 7.70 -2.95 1.30
CA HIS A 27 7.65 -2.51 -0.09
C HIS A 27 8.98 -2.72 -0.82
N TRP A 28 10.08 -2.31 -0.21
CA TRP A 28 11.40 -2.50 -0.82
C TRP A 28 11.80 -3.99 -0.97
N PRO A 29 11.69 -4.87 0.05
CA PRO A 29 12.00 -6.28 -0.12
C PRO A 29 11.19 -6.94 -1.23
N LEU A 30 9.89 -6.62 -1.31
CA LEU A 30 8.99 -7.17 -2.33
C LEU A 30 9.40 -6.71 -3.74
N PHE A 31 9.65 -5.41 -3.93
CA PHE A 31 10.08 -4.87 -5.23
C PHE A 31 11.50 -5.31 -5.60
N SER A 32 12.41 -5.37 -4.62
CA SER A 32 13.80 -5.83 -4.81
C SER A 32 13.85 -7.27 -5.31
N GLU A 33 12.97 -8.15 -4.80
CA GLU A 33 12.85 -9.53 -5.27
C GLU A 33 12.39 -9.57 -6.73
N VAL A 34 11.35 -8.81 -7.10
CA VAL A 34 10.91 -8.69 -8.51
C VAL A 34 12.06 -8.19 -9.39
N ALA A 35 12.72 -7.12 -8.99
CA ALA A 35 13.81 -6.49 -9.73
C ALA A 35 15.00 -7.45 -9.92
N SER A 36 15.38 -8.16 -8.85
CA SER A 36 16.45 -9.15 -8.89
C SER A 36 16.14 -10.28 -9.88
N ARG A 37 14.93 -10.83 -9.86
CA ARG A 37 14.50 -11.87 -10.80
C ARG A 37 14.46 -11.37 -12.24
N VAL A 38 13.97 -10.16 -12.47
CA VAL A 38 13.96 -9.51 -13.79
C VAL A 38 15.39 -9.32 -14.32
N ALA A 39 16.33 -8.85 -13.47
CA ALA A 39 17.75 -8.71 -13.83
C ALA A 39 18.37 -10.05 -14.25
N ASN A 40 18.07 -11.12 -13.51
CA ASN A 40 18.62 -12.46 -13.70
C ASN A 40 17.83 -13.33 -14.67
N ARG A 41 16.79 -12.81 -15.33
CA ARG A 41 15.90 -13.53 -16.28
C ARG A 41 15.19 -14.74 -15.65
N GLN A 42 14.88 -14.64 -14.38
CA GLN A 42 14.14 -15.65 -13.63
C GLN A 42 12.63 -15.39 -13.69
N GLY A 43 11.84 -16.45 -13.47
CA GLY A 43 10.39 -16.32 -13.40
C GLY A 43 9.93 -15.51 -12.17
N ILE A 44 9.00 -14.59 -12.39
CA ILE A 44 8.37 -13.76 -11.34
C ILE A 44 6.94 -14.23 -11.00
N GLY A 45 6.54 -15.43 -11.40
CA GLY A 45 5.19 -15.94 -11.17
C GLY A 45 4.90 -16.27 -9.70
N TRP A 46 5.87 -16.82 -8.99
CA TRP A 46 5.72 -17.35 -7.64
C TRP A 46 6.84 -16.92 -6.71
N ASP A 47 6.54 -16.52 -5.49
CA ASP A 47 7.49 -16.26 -4.41
C ASP A 47 7.42 -17.39 -3.38
N THR A 48 8.56 -17.88 -2.91
CA THR A 48 8.64 -18.99 -1.92
C THR A 48 9.01 -18.52 -0.53
N SER A 49 9.43 -17.29 -0.39
CA SER A 49 10.12 -16.79 0.81
C SER A 49 9.25 -16.70 2.06
N GLU A 50 7.93 -16.63 1.92
CA GLU A 50 7.00 -16.45 3.03
C GLU A 50 5.75 -17.33 2.90
N TYR A 51 5.15 -17.74 4.02
CA TYR A 51 3.86 -18.47 4.10
C TYR A 51 3.72 -19.69 3.18
N GLY A 52 4.83 -20.35 2.84
CA GLY A 52 4.81 -21.46 1.89
C GLY A 52 4.72 -21.02 0.43
N GLY A 53 4.69 -19.74 0.18
CA GLY A 53 4.68 -19.12 -1.13
C GLY A 53 3.37 -18.45 -1.51
N ALA A 54 3.48 -17.47 -2.41
CA ALA A 54 2.38 -16.70 -2.95
C ALA A 54 2.66 -16.23 -4.39
N PRO A 55 1.61 -15.83 -5.16
CA PRO A 55 1.80 -15.21 -6.46
C PRO A 55 2.57 -13.88 -6.34
N LEU A 56 3.72 -13.76 -7.03
CA LEU A 56 4.52 -12.53 -7.01
C LEU A 56 4.10 -11.54 -8.10
N LEU A 57 3.94 -12.01 -9.34
CA LEU A 57 3.59 -11.18 -10.50
C LEU A 57 2.26 -10.45 -10.33
N THR A 58 1.31 -11.08 -9.68
CA THR A 58 -0.04 -10.57 -9.45
C THR A 58 -0.27 -10.08 -8.02
N ASN A 59 0.79 -10.01 -7.21
CA ASN A 59 0.74 -9.34 -5.94
C ASN A 59 0.50 -7.84 -6.17
N VAL A 60 -0.63 -7.35 -5.63
CA VAL A 60 -1.07 -5.97 -5.88
C VAL A 60 -0.04 -4.98 -5.35
N ASN A 61 0.53 -5.25 -4.17
CA ASN A 61 1.49 -4.34 -3.53
C ASN A 61 2.88 -4.37 -4.17
N ALA A 62 3.22 -5.43 -4.95
CA ALA A 62 4.42 -5.43 -5.77
C ALA A 62 4.31 -4.43 -6.95
N ALA A 63 3.09 -4.04 -7.30
CA ALA A 63 2.76 -3.06 -8.32
C ALA A 63 3.56 -3.24 -9.63
N VAL A 64 3.78 -4.50 -10.06
CA VAL A 64 4.65 -4.85 -11.21
C VAL A 64 4.16 -4.18 -12.49
N PHE A 65 2.84 -4.04 -12.66
CA PHE A 65 2.22 -3.45 -13.86
C PHE A 65 1.98 -1.94 -13.74
N TYR A 66 2.43 -1.32 -12.67
CA TYR A 66 2.39 0.13 -12.53
C TYR A 66 3.41 0.78 -13.47
N PRO A 67 3.02 1.73 -14.34
CA PRO A 67 3.90 2.25 -15.38
C PRO A 67 5.25 2.79 -14.90
N PRO A 68 5.37 3.55 -13.80
CA PRO A 68 6.67 3.94 -13.26
C PRO A 68 7.53 2.74 -12.83
N HIS A 69 6.94 1.72 -12.18
CA HIS A 69 7.66 0.50 -11.80
C HIS A 69 8.12 -0.28 -13.03
N LEU A 70 7.28 -0.40 -14.06
CA LEU A 70 7.68 -1.02 -15.33
C LEU A 70 8.88 -0.32 -15.97
N ALA A 71 8.96 1.01 -15.89
CA ALA A 71 10.11 1.77 -16.38
C ALA A 71 11.40 1.42 -15.59
N VAL A 72 11.31 1.32 -14.27
CA VAL A 72 12.43 0.90 -13.42
C VAL A 72 12.82 -0.56 -13.72
N LEU A 73 11.86 -1.47 -13.82
CA LEU A 73 12.13 -2.86 -14.13
C LEU A 73 12.75 -3.04 -15.54
N LEU A 74 12.34 -2.23 -16.51
CA LEU A 74 12.98 -2.19 -17.83
C LEU A 74 14.42 -1.71 -17.74
N ALA A 75 14.68 -0.65 -16.99
CA ALA A 75 16.04 -0.16 -16.75
C ALA A 75 16.92 -1.25 -16.08
N VAL A 76 16.41 -1.89 -15.03
CA VAL A 76 17.06 -3.03 -14.35
C VAL A 76 17.35 -4.16 -15.34
N ARG A 77 16.38 -4.48 -16.21
CA ARG A 77 16.53 -5.54 -17.21
C ARG A 77 17.64 -5.26 -18.22
N LEU A 78 17.80 -4.00 -18.60
CA LEU A 78 18.79 -3.56 -19.59
C LEU A 78 20.18 -3.39 -18.98
N THR A 79 20.27 -2.83 -17.76
CA THR A 79 21.53 -2.44 -17.13
C THR A 79 22.02 -3.45 -16.10
N ARG A 80 21.15 -4.36 -15.63
CA ARG A 80 21.39 -5.27 -14.50
C ARG A 80 21.70 -4.53 -13.19
N LEU A 81 21.29 -3.27 -13.07
CA LEU A 81 21.41 -2.53 -11.83
C LEU A 81 20.61 -3.24 -10.73
N ARG A 82 21.19 -3.31 -9.56
CA ARG A 82 20.49 -3.75 -8.35
C ARG A 82 19.68 -2.59 -7.81
N VAL A 83 18.42 -2.84 -7.43
CA VAL A 83 17.58 -1.84 -6.76
C VAL A 83 17.80 -1.95 -5.26
N THR A 84 18.63 -1.08 -4.74
CA THR A 84 18.89 -0.95 -3.33
C THR A 84 17.77 -0.14 -2.66
N LEU A 85 17.74 -0.07 -1.32
CA LEU A 85 16.77 0.76 -0.61
C LEU A 85 16.91 2.24 -1.02
N ARG A 86 18.13 2.69 -1.30
CA ARG A 86 18.41 4.06 -1.77
C ARG A 86 17.82 4.34 -3.15
N GLU A 87 18.07 3.47 -4.13
CA GLU A 87 17.47 3.63 -5.47
C GLU A 87 15.94 3.56 -5.38
N PHE A 88 15.41 2.71 -4.51
CA PHE A 88 13.98 2.62 -4.28
C PHE A 88 13.40 3.92 -3.68
N ALA A 89 14.13 4.60 -2.78
CA ALA A 89 13.73 5.90 -2.26
C ALA A 89 13.57 6.96 -3.37
N PHE A 90 14.36 6.89 -4.46
CA PHE A 90 14.17 7.78 -5.61
C PHE A 90 12.87 7.50 -6.38
N VAL A 91 12.34 6.28 -6.33
CA VAL A 91 10.99 5.99 -6.88
C VAL A 91 9.94 6.76 -6.10
N GLU A 92 10.00 6.73 -4.77
CA GLU A 92 9.13 7.53 -3.89
C GLU A 92 9.27 9.03 -4.21
N LEU A 93 10.49 9.57 -4.23
CA LEU A 93 10.75 10.98 -4.51
C LEU A 93 10.21 11.40 -5.88
N SER A 94 10.23 10.52 -6.89
CA SER A 94 9.66 10.80 -8.20
C SER A 94 8.15 11.05 -8.13
N HIS A 95 7.43 10.37 -7.22
CA HIS A 95 6.00 10.56 -7.02
C HIS A 95 5.67 11.87 -6.29
N TRP A 96 6.54 12.33 -5.40
CA TRP A 96 6.42 13.68 -4.84
C TRP A 96 6.61 14.77 -5.91
N VAL A 97 7.54 14.58 -6.84
CA VAL A 97 7.69 15.48 -8.00
C VAL A 97 6.45 15.40 -8.90
N LEU A 98 5.94 14.20 -9.16
CA LEU A 98 4.71 14.02 -9.94
C LEU A 98 3.52 14.73 -9.29
N LEU A 99 3.32 14.56 -7.97
CA LEU A 99 2.28 15.25 -7.21
C LEU A 99 2.41 16.77 -7.32
N ALA A 100 3.62 17.30 -7.21
CA ALA A 100 3.89 18.71 -7.35
C ALA A 100 3.50 19.23 -8.75
N VAL A 101 3.89 18.48 -9.80
CA VAL A 101 3.62 18.84 -11.20
C VAL A 101 2.13 18.77 -11.52
N THR A 102 1.48 17.66 -11.17
CA THR A 102 0.05 17.44 -11.44
C THR A 102 -0.84 18.44 -10.70
N SER A 103 -0.51 18.75 -9.44
CA SER A 103 -1.19 19.77 -8.63
C SER A 103 -1.01 21.17 -9.22
N PHE A 104 0.21 21.49 -9.64
CA PHE A 104 0.49 22.78 -10.28
C PHE A 104 -0.28 22.92 -11.60
N ILE A 105 -0.26 21.92 -12.46
CA ILE A 105 -0.98 21.91 -13.75
C ILE A 105 -2.49 22.08 -13.50
N TYR A 106 -3.07 21.28 -12.59
CA TYR A 106 -4.48 21.35 -12.27
C TYR A 106 -4.91 22.77 -11.88
N LEU A 107 -4.23 23.39 -10.90
CA LEU A 107 -4.58 24.74 -10.45
C LEU A 107 -4.37 25.80 -11.54
N ARG A 108 -3.34 25.65 -12.38
CA ARG A 108 -3.11 26.57 -13.51
C ARG A 108 -4.20 26.47 -14.56
N VAL A 109 -4.63 25.27 -14.90
CA VAL A 109 -5.77 25.03 -15.81
C VAL A 109 -7.07 25.61 -15.24
N ARG A 110 -7.22 25.57 -13.91
CA ARG A 110 -8.37 26.17 -13.20
C ARG A 110 -8.27 27.70 -13.06
N GLY A 111 -7.27 28.35 -13.65
CA GLY A 111 -7.11 29.81 -13.66
C GLY A 111 -6.56 30.40 -12.36
N VAL A 112 -6.05 29.58 -11.45
CA VAL A 112 -5.40 30.07 -10.22
C VAL A 112 -4.09 30.79 -10.56
N ALA A 113 -3.88 32.00 -10.04
CA ALA A 113 -2.67 32.79 -10.31
C ALA A 113 -1.41 32.04 -9.82
N ARG A 114 -0.30 32.16 -10.59
CA ARG A 114 0.94 31.40 -10.34
C ARG A 114 1.41 31.44 -8.90
N ARG A 115 1.40 32.63 -8.24
CA ARG A 115 1.79 32.79 -6.85
C ARG A 115 0.95 31.93 -5.89
N TRP A 116 -0.36 31.91 -6.08
CA TRP A 116 -1.27 31.12 -5.27
C TRP A 116 -1.20 29.63 -5.56
N THR A 117 -0.95 29.26 -6.83
CA THR A 117 -0.66 27.87 -7.21
C THR A 117 0.57 27.34 -6.49
N VAL A 118 1.68 28.10 -6.49
CA VAL A 118 2.93 27.68 -5.82
C VAL A 118 2.71 27.51 -4.32
N VAL A 119 2.08 28.47 -3.65
CA VAL A 119 1.83 28.42 -2.20
C VAL A 119 0.90 27.27 -1.83
N SER A 120 -0.24 27.15 -2.52
CA SER A 120 -1.21 26.09 -2.22
C SER A 120 -0.62 24.70 -2.44
N THR A 121 0.16 24.53 -3.53
CA THR A 121 0.85 23.26 -3.78
C THR A 121 1.95 23.01 -2.74
N GLY A 122 2.67 24.06 -2.30
CA GLY A 122 3.64 23.92 -1.20
C GLY A 122 3.01 23.46 0.10
N ILE A 123 1.83 23.97 0.44
CA ILE A 123 1.06 23.52 1.61
C ILE A 123 0.64 22.05 1.46
N LEU A 124 0.16 21.63 0.28
CA LEU A 124 -0.18 20.24 0.04
C LEU A 124 1.02 19.31 0.24
N LEU A 125 2.18 19.66 -0.36
CA LEU A 125 3.40 18.85 -0.30
C LEU A 125 4.00 18.77 1.12
N GLY A 126 3.87 19.84 1.90
CA GLY A 126 4.34 19.89 3.29
C GLY A 126 3.32 19.34 4.30
N SER A 127 2.11 18.92 3.87
CA SER A 127 1.08 18.47 4.81
C SER A 127 1.47 17.18 5.51
N GLY A 128 1.27 17.16 6.84
CA GLY A 128 1.52 15.98 7.65
C GLY A 128 0.70 14.77 7.22
N ALA A 129 -0.53 15.01 6.72
CA ALA A 129 -1.39 13.95 6.19
C ALA A 129 -0.78 13.16 5.03
N LEU A 130 0.09 13.77 4.23
CA LEU A 130 0.82 13.08 3.15
C LEU A 130 2.17 12.56 3.63
N LEU A 131 2.92 13.39 4.38
CA LEU A 131 4.25 13.01 4.85
C LEU A 131 4.20 11.78 5.77
N SER A 132 3.17 11.67 6.62
CA SER A 132 2.95 10.49 7.45
C SER A 132 2.69 9.20 6.64
N GLN A 133 2.32 9.33 5.37
CA GLN A 133 2.08 8.19 4.48
C GLN A 133 3.30 7.78 3.66
N SER A 134 4.46 8.40 3.82
CA SER A 134 5.67 8.06 3.04
C SER A 134 6.07 6.59 3.18
N GLN A 135 5.82 5.97 4.33
CA GLN A 135 6.02 4.54 4.50
C GLN A 135 5.06 3.65 3.67
N HIS A 136 3.88 4.17 3.31
CA HIS A 136 2.87 3.46 2.52
C HIS A 136 3.00 3.84 1.03
N LEU A 137 4.01 3.32 0.35
CA LEU A 137 4.36 3.67 -1.02
C LEU A 137 3.13 3.72 -1.95
N GLY A 138 2.28 2.71 -1.93
CA GLY A 138 1.09 2.66 -2.77
C GLY A 138 0.08 3.80 -2.51
N VAL A 139 0.06 4.40 -1.31
CA VAL A 139 -0.75 5.61 -1.03
C VAL A 139 -0.20 6.79 -1.80
N ILE A 140 1.11 7.07 -1.66
CA ILE A 140 1.77 8.20 -2.33
C ILE A 140 1.71 8.04 -3.85
N GLU A 141 1.94 6.84 -4.36
CA GLU A 141 1.83 6.52 -5.78
C GLU A 141 0.44 6.87 -6.33
N ILE A 142 -0.63 6.44 -5.66
CA ILE A 142 -2.01 6.68 -6.09
C ILE A 142 -2.37 8.17 -6.02
N VAL A 143 -2.11 8.82 -4.87
CA VAL A 143 -2.54 10.22 -4.70
C VAL A 143 -1.74 11.20 -5.54
N SER A 144 -0.54 10.84 -6.00
CA SER A 144 0.24 11.67 -6.92
C SER A 144 -0.44 11.90 -8.28
N TRP A 145 -1.32 10.98 -8.68
CA TRP A 145 -2.15 11.10 -9.89
C TRP A 145 -3.50 11.78 -9.65
N LEU A 146 -3.92 11.98 -8.39
CA LEU A 146 -5.26 12.49 -8.06
C LEU A 146 -5.55 13.88 -8.68
N PRO A 147 -4.63 14.87 -8.72
CA PRO A 147 -4.89 16.12 -9.39
C PRO A 147 -5.12 15.97 -10.91
N LEU A 148 -4.41 15.02 -11.55
CA LEU A 148 -4.63 14.71 -12.96
C LEU A 148 -5.96 13.97 -13.17
N ALA A 149 -6.34 13.07 -12.25
CA ALA A 149 -7.63 12.39 -12.29
C ALA A 149 -8.81 13.38 -12.10
N LEU A 150 -8.64 14.39 -11.24
CA LEU A 150 -9.59 15.51 -11.12
C LEU A 150 -9.76 16.25 -12.44
N LEU A 151 -8.65 16.59 -13.11
CA LEU A 151 -8.69 17.28 -14.40
C LEU A 151 -9.37 16.41 -15.47
N ALA A 152 -9.04 15.12 -15.52
CA ALA A 152 -9.66 14.16 -16.44
C ALA A 152 -11.16 13.98 -16.16
N THR A 153 -11.57 13.94 -14.88
CA THR A 153 -12.97 13.88 -14.46
C THR A 153 -13.74 15.13 -14.92
N GLU A 154 -13.20 16.32 -14.69
CA GLU A 154 -13.82 17.56 -15.17
C GLU A 154 -13.94 17.57 -16.69
N HIS A 155 -12.89 17.16 -17.39
CA HIS A 155 -12.91 17.06 -18.85
C HIS A 155 -13.98 16.08 -19.34
N ALA A 156 -14.13 14.94 -18.66
CA ALA A 156 -15.18 13.95 -18.96
C ALA A 156 -16.58 14.53 -18.73
N VAL A 157 -16.81 15.25 -17.64
CA VAL A 157 -18.10 15.93 -17.35
C VAL A 157 -18.40 17.03 -18.37
N ASP A 158 -17.40 17.78 -18.79
CA ASP A 158 -17.58 18.92 -19.70
C ASP A 158 -17.74 18.47 -21.17
N ARG A 159 -16.92 17.53 -21.65
CA ARG A 159 -16.88 17.07 -23.04
C ARG A 159 -17.86 15.94 -23.36
N ARG A 160 -18.05 15.00 -22.46
CA ARG A 160 -18.98 13.85 -22.59
C ARG A 160 -18.78 13.04 -23.87
N THR A 161 -17.51 12.80 -24.21
CA THR A 161 -17.10 12.02 -25.40
C THR A 161 -16.39 10.75 -24.96
N ALA A 162 -16.41 9.70 -25.81
CA ALA A 162 -15.69 8.47 -25.56
C ALA A 162 -14.18 8.71 -25.31
N LEU A 163 -13.56 9.62 -26.04
CA LEU A 163 -12.16 9.97 -25.79
C LEU A 163 -11.95 10.55 -24.38
N SER A 164 -12.88 11.37 -23.88
CA SER A 164 -12.75 11.94 -22.52
C SER A 164 -12.98 10.89 -21.45
N GLY A 165 -13.88 9.93 -21.65
CA GLY A 165 -14.03 8.76 -20.78
C GLY A 165 -12.80 7.86 -20.80
N ALA A 166 -12.27 7.57 -21.98
CA ALA A 166 -11.08 6.77 -22.16
C ALA A 166 -9.81 7.41 -21.51
N LEU A 167 -9.62 8.73 -21.62
CA LEU A 167 -8.54 9.44 -20.93
C LEU A 167 -8.66 9.39 -19.41
N LEU A 168 -9.89 9.54 -18.88
CA LEU A 168 -10.15 9.32 -17.46
C LEU A 168 -9.79 7.88 -17.07
N GLY A 169 -10.22 6.91 -17.88
CA GLY A 169 -9.93 5.49 -17.67
C GLY A 169 -8.43 5.17 -17.64
N LEU A 170 -7.64 5.82 -18.48
CA LEU A 170 -6.17 5.65 -18.47
C LEU A 170 -5.54 6.13 -17.15
N VAL A 171 -5.95 7.29 -16.65
CA VAL A 171 -5.45 7.82 -15.37
C VAL A 171 -5.90 6.92 -14.21
N LEU A 172 -7.17 6.50 -14.20
CA LEU A 172 -7.68 5.58 -13.18
C LEU A 172 -6.98 4.22 -13.24
N ALA A 173 -6.65 3.71 -14.42
CA ALA A 173 -5.90 2.48 -14.60
C ALA A 173 -4.50 2.57 -14.00
N THR A 174 -3.82 3.71 -14.21
CA THR A 174 -2.51 3.97 -13.61
C THR A 174 -2.61 3.98 -12.08
N MET A 175 -3.62 4.63 -11.52
CA MET A 175 -3.87 4.60 -10.07
C MET A 175 -4.22 3.19 -9.56
N LEU A 176 -5.01 2.42 -10.31
CA LEU A 176 -5.39 1.05 -9.96
C LEU A 176 -4.19 0.11 -9.89
N THR A 177 -3.22 0.28 -10.79
CA THR A 177 -2.02 -0.58 -10.86
C THR A 177 -0.92 -0.19 -9.88
N ALA A 178 -1.06 0.92 -9.17
CA ALA A 178 -0.09 1.41 -8.17
C ALA A 178 -0.14 0.68 -6.82
N GLY A 179 -0.99 -0.34 -6.68
CA GLY A 179 -0.89 -1.31 -5.58
C GLY A 179 -1.96 -1.18 -4.51
N PHE A 180 -2.04 -0.12 -3.75
CA PHE A 180 -2.91 -0.05 -2.56
C PHE A 180 -4.38 0.22 -2.91
N LEU A 181 -5.13 -0.84 -3.24
CA LEU A 181 -6.53 -0.77 -3.70
C LEU A 181 -7.48 0.01 -2.75
N PRO A 182 -7.38 -0.06 -1.41
CA PRO A 182 -8.23 0.75 -0.54
C PRO A 182 -8.07 2.26 -0.78
N GLN A 183 -6.86 2.75 -1.05
CA GLN A 183 -6.64 4.17 -1.40
C GLN A 183 -7.25 4.52 -2.76
N PHE A 184 -7.16 3.62 -3.74
CA PHE A 184 -7.81 3.79 -5.04
C PHE A 184 -9.34 3.94 -4.88
N VAL A 185 -9.99 3.10 -4.07
CA VAL A 185 -11.43 3.18 -3.78
C VAL A 185 -11.77 4.50 -3.08
N ALA A 186 -10.96 4.96 -2.13
CA ALA A 186 -11.15 6.26 -1.49
C ALA A 186 -11.02 7.42 -2.50
N CYS A 187 -10.05 7.35 -3.44
CA CYS A 187 -9.94 8.33 -4.52
C CYS A 187 -11.15 8.31 -5.46
N LEU A 188 -11.71 7.14 -5.76
CA LEU A 188 -12.96 7.06 -6.54
C LEU A 188 -14.12 7.77 -5.83
N LEU A 189 -14.28 7.60 -4.51
CA LEU A 189 -15.28 8.32 -3.73
C LEU A 189 -15.09 9.85 -3.85
N PHE A 190 -13.85 10.33 -3.78
CA PHE A 190 -13.51 11.74 -3.96
C PHE A 190 -13.91 12.21 -5.38
N LEU A 191 -13.50 11.48 -6.41
CA LEU A 191 -13.74 11.85 -7.81
C LEU A 191 -15.23 11.79 -8.19
N MET A 192 -15.98 10.80 -7.69
CA MET A 192 -17.42 10.70 -7.90
C MET A 192 -18.17 11.87 -7.23
N THR A 193 -17.79 12.20 -5.98
CA THR A 193 -18.36 13.35 -5.28
C THR A 193 -18.06 14.64 -6.06
N TRP A 194 -16.84 14.80 -6.54
CA TRP A 194 -16.44 15.95 -7.36
C TRP A 194 -17.21 16.04 -8.67
N ALA A 195 -17.35 14.91 -9.38
CA ALA A 195 -18.13 14.83 -10.62
C ALA A 195 -19.60 15.22 -10.39
N LEU A 196 -20.22 14.74 -9.32
CA LEU A 196 -21.59 15.09 -8.95
C LEU A 196 -21.73 16.60 -8.72
N VAL A 197 -20.83 17.20 -7.95
CA VAL A 197 -20.81 18.65 -7.76
C VAL A 197 -20.66 19.40 -9.09
N ARG A 198 -19.81 18.93 -9.99
CA ARG A 198 -19.63 19.53 -11.33
C ARG A 198 -20.90 19.43 -12.17
N VAL A 199 -21.62 18.30 -12.13
CA VAL A 199 -22.91 18.14 -12.81
C VAL A 199 -23.91 19.22 -12.34
N PHE A 200 -24.04 19.42 -11.03
CA PHE A 200 -24.91 20.46 -10.48
C PHE A 200 -24.46 21.88 -10.82
N GLN A 201 -23.16 22.13 -10.90
CA GLN A 201 -22.63 23.44 -11.26
C GLN A 201 -22.82 23.80 -12.72
N THR A 202 -22.70 22.82 -13.63
CA THR A 202 -22.73 23.02 -15.08
C THR A 202 -24.11 22.77 -15.70
N GLY A 203 -25.06 22.16 -14.97
CA GLY A 203 -26.34 21.70 -15.52
C GLY A 203 -26.17 20.59 -16.58
N ALA A 204 -25.04 19.85 -16.53
CA ALA A 204 -24.78 18.79 -17.48
C ALA A 204 -25.80 17.66 -17.36
N PRO A 205 -26.25 17.02 -18.45
CA PRO A 205 -27.23 15.93 -18.41
C PRO A 205 -26.62 14.72 -17.69
N ALA A 206 -27.14 14.43 -16.51
CA ALA A 206 -26.59 13.45 -15.56
C ALA A 206 -26.38 12.06 -16.18
N LEU A 207 -27.31 11.57 -16.99
CA LEU A 207 -27.19 10.25 -17.65
C LEU A 207 -25.96 10.20 -18.59
N ARG A 208 -25.71 11.25 -19.38
CA ARG A 208 -24.54 11.27 -20.28
C ARG A 208 -23.23 11.33 -19.50
N VAL A 209 -23.21 12.07 -18.40
CA VAL A 209 -22.05 12.11 -17.51
C VAL A 209 -21.82 10.73 -16.89
N LEU A 210 -22.87 10.11 -16.36
CA LEU A 210 -22.79 8.76 -15.79
C LEU A 210 -22.23 7.74 -16.81
N LEU A 211 -22.68 7.78 -18.05
CA LEU A 211 -22.19 6.87 -19.10
C LEU A 211 -20.70 7.07 -19.38
N VAL A 212 -20.22 8.33 -19.46
CA VAL A 212 -18.79 8.61 -19.69
C VAL A 212 -17.92 8.26 -18.48
N LEU A 213 -18.41 8.47 -17.26
CA LEU A 213 -17.70 8.04 -16.05
C LEU A 213 -17.65 6.51 -15.94
N ALA A 214 -18.76 5.83 -16.28
CA ALA A 214 -18.80 4.37 -16.34
C ALA A 214 -17.85 3.82 -17.42
N GLU A 215 -17.79 4.45 -18.59
CA GLU A 215 -16.81 4.13 -19.63
C GLU A 215 -15.37 4.26 -19.10
N GLY A 216 -15.07 5.35 -18.38
CA GLY A 216 -13.76 5.55 -17.76
C GLY A 216 -13.42 4.44 -16.74
N LEU A 217 -14.39 4.06 -15.90
CA LEU A 217 -14.20 2.98 -14.93
C LEU A 217 -14.00 1.62 -15.62
N VAL A 218 -14.83 1.30 -16.63
CA VAL A 218 -14.69 0.05 -17.41
C VAL A 218 -13.33 0.01 -18.11
N THR A 219 -12.90 1.11 -18.72
CA THR A 219 -11.57 1.22 -19.34
C THR A 219 -10.45 0.98 -18.31
N ALA A 220 -10.58 1.54 -17.11
CA ALA A 220 -9.61 1.33 -16.04
C ALA A 220 -9.54 -0.15 -15.59
N LEU A 221 -10.71 -0.79 -15.43
CA LEU A 221 -10.80 -2.20 -15.06
C LEU A 221 -10.28 -3.12 -16.19
N CYS A 222 -10.58 -2.81 -17.44
CA CYS A 222 -10.04 -3.56 -18.58
C CYS A 222 -8.52 -3.42 -18.71
N TYR A 223 -7.98 -2.22 -18.57
CA TYR A 223 -6.53 -2.00 -18.56
C TYR A 223 -5.87 -2.67 -17.35
N GLY A 224 -6.47 -2.59 -16.16
CA GLY A 224 -6.01 -3.24 -14.94
C GLY A 224 -6.37 -4.73 -14.83
N ALA A 225 -6.95 -5.35 -15.87
CA ALA A 225 -7.45 -6.74 -15.81
C ALA A 225 -6.36 -7.75 -15.44
N VAL A 226 -5.10 -7.46 -15.76
CA VAL A 226 -3.94 -8.29 -15.39
C VAL A 226 -3.76 -8.42 -13.86
N ILE A 227 -4.27 -7.48 -13.07
CA ILE A 227 -4.27 -7.51 -11.60
C ILE A 227 -5.66 -7.92 -11.09
N VAL A 228 -6.71 -7.33 -11.66
CA VAL A 228 -8.09 -7.49 -11.17
C VAL A 228 -8.57 -8.94 -11.32
N LEU A 229 -8.31 -9.60 -12.47
CA LEU A 229 -8.78 -10.96 -12.67
C LEU A 229 -8.11 -12.00 -11.75
N PRO A 230 -6.78 -12.01 -11.56
CA PRO A 230 -6.17 -12.88 -10.57
C PRO A 230 -6.69 -12.62 -9.15
N LEU A 231 -6.80 -11.36 -8.75
CA LEU A 231 -7.32 -11.00 -7.43
C LEU A 231 -8.73 -11.53 -7.19
N LEU A 232 -9.64 -11.41 -8.17
CA LEU A 232 -10.98 -11.93 -8.09
C LEU A 232 -11.03 -13.45 -8.10
N HIS A 233 -10.16 -14.09 -8.90
CA HIS A 233 -10.07 -15.55 -9.01
C HIS A 233 -9.57 -16.17 -7.71
N ASP A 234 -8.53 -15.57 -7.12
CA ASP A 234 -7.84 -16.12 -5.96
C ASP A 234 -8.39 -15.61 -4.62
N ARG A 235 -9.43 -14.76 -4.65
CA ARG A 235 -9.97 -14.05 -3.47
C ARG A 235 -10.33 -14.96 -2.28
N ALA A 236 -10.78 -16.18 -2.54
CA ALA A 236 -11.14 -17.16 -1.51
C ALA A 236 -9.91 -17.75 -0.81
N THR A 237 -8.74 -17.64 -1.43
CA THR A 237 -7.46 -18.14 -0.89
C THR A 237 -6.84 -17.14 0.08
N TYR A 238 -7.11 -15.82 -0.11
CA TYR A 238 -6.56 -14.78 0.76
C TYR A 238 -7.28 -14.72 2.10
N PRO A 239 -6.59 -14.35 3.18
CA PRO A 239 -7.22 -14.22 4.49
C PRO A 239 -8.27 -13.11 4.46
N GLN A 240 -9.35 -13.33 5.20
CA GLN A 240 -10.30 -12.26 5.48
C GLN A 240 -9.67 -11.32 6.52
N VAL A 241 -9.35 -10.12 6.10
CA VAL A 241 -8.82 -9.09 7.00
C VAL A 241 -10.00 -8.28 7.54
N ASP A 242 -10.26 -8.38 8.83
CA ASP A 242 -11.18 -7.49 9.51
C ASP A 242 -10.63 -6.07 9.42
N ALA A 243 -11.28 -5.26 8.59
CA ALA A 243 -10.91 -3.85 8.49
C ALA A 243 -11.25 -3.18 9.81
N PRO A 244 -10.34 -2.39 10.37
CA PRO A 244 -10.70 -1.55 11.48
C PRO A 244 -11.91 -0.70 11.10
N ALA A 245 -12.80 -0.53 12.07
CA ALA A 245 -13.91 0.42 12.00
C ALA A 245 -13.39 1.84 11.69
N ALA A 246 -14.30 2.77 11.53
CA ALA A 246 -13.97 4.17 11.30
C ALA A 246 -13.01 4.73 12.36
N PHE A 247 -12.25 5.73 11.97
CA PHE A 247 -11.38 6.42 12.92
C PHE A 247 -12.18 7.18 13.97
N PRO A 248 -11.70 7.22 15.22
CA PRO A 248 -12.27 8.09 16.24
C PRO A 248 -12.17 9.55 15.82
N VAL A 249 -13.23 10.33 16.07
CA VAL A 249 -13.26 11.78 15.72
C VAL A 249 -12.14 12.56 16.42
N GLN A 250 -11.66 12.06 17.55
CA GLN A 250 -10.56 12.68 18.31
C GLN A 250 -9.27 12.86 17.49
N ILE A 251 -9.04 12.03 16.48
CA ILE A 251 -7.87 12.12 15.59
C ILE A 251 -7.85 13.44 14.81
N LEU A 252 -9.00 14.03 14.52
CA LEU A 252 -9.10 15.35 13.88
C LEU A 252 -8.40 16.47 14.67
N LYS A 253 -8.08 16.27 15.95
CA LYS A 253 -7.31 17.21 16.75
C LYS A 253 -5.92 17.49 16.14
N THR A 254 -5.30 16.49 15.51
CA THR A 254 -4.01 16.65 14.84
C THR A 254 -4.06 17.62 13.67
N THR A 255 -5.25 17.92 13.11
CA THR A 255 -5.41 18.97 12.09
C THR A 255 -5.08 20.36 12.66
N PHE A 256 -5.34 20.57 13.94
CA PHE A 256 -5.18 21.86 14.64
C PHE A 256 -3.85 21.95 15.40
N ALA A 257 -3.44 20.84 16.04
CA ALA A 257 -2.26 20.76 16.85
C ALA A 257 -1.42 19.53 16.46
N PRO A 258 -0.23 19.71 15.92
CA PRO A 258 0.59 18.59 15.43
C PRO A 258 0.89 17.57 16.53
N ASP A 259 1.13 18.03 17.76
CA ASP A 259 1.48 17.18 18.90
C ASP A 259 0.26 16.72 19.73
N ALA A 260 -0.97 16.82 19.18
CA ALA A 260 -2.19 16.51 19.93
C ALA A 260 -2.29 15.05 20.42
N LEU A 261 -1.52 14.14 19.83
CA LEU A 261 -1.45 12.72 20.20
C LEU A 261 -0.06 12.30 20.68
N GLY A 262 0.87 13.22 20.81
CA GLY A 262 2.26 12.97 21.19
C GLY A 262 3.25 13.74 20.33
N HIS A 263 4.53 13.79 20.76
CA HIS A 263 5.56 14.46 20.00
C HIS A 263 5.91 13.65 18.74
N LEU A 264 6.13 14.38 17.64
CA LEU A 264 6.54 13.82 16.36
C LEU A 264 8.00 13.35 16.35
N GLU A 265 8.81 13.94 17.23
CA GLU A 265 10.21 13.56 17.44
C GLU A 265 10.32 12.70 18.69
N GLY A 266 10.94 11.53 18.57
CA GLY A 266 11.22 10.67 19.71
C GLY A 266 10.65 9.26 19.64
N ASP A 267 10.40 8.68 20.80
CA ASP A 267 9.95 7.30 20.94
C ASP A 267 8.48 7.14 20.49
N PRO A 268 8.20 6.32 19.46
CA PRO A 268 6.84 6.02 19.00
C PRO A 268 5.91 5.49 20.11
N ALA A 269 6.45 4.84 21.12
CA ALA A 269 5.68 4.32 22.26
C ALA A 269 5.05 5.44 23.12
N ARG A 270 5.49 6.68 22.96
CA ARG A 270 4.93 7.84 23.65
C ARG A 270 3.77 8.51 22.91
N TYR A 271 3.45 8.01 21.73
CA TYR A 271 2.34 8.52 20.95
C TYR A 271 1.05 7.84 21.42
N VAL A 272 0.15 8.64 22.00
CA VAL A 272 -1.13 8.15 22.53
C VAL A 272 -2.14 8.02 21.40
N ASN A 273 -2.13 6.87 20.75
CA ASN A 273 -3.10 6.60 19.69
C ASN A 273 -3.66 5.18 19.79
N PRO A 274 -4.98 5.00 19.72
CA PRO A 274 -5.62 3.69 19.64
C PRO A 274 -5.49 3.04 18.24
N THR A 275 -4.93 3.74 17.25
CA THR A 275 -4.80 3.30 15.86
C THR A 275 -3.38 3.51 15.37
N ASP A 276 -3.07 3.04 14.16
CA ASP A 276 -1.80 3.31 13.52
C ASP A 276 -1.54 4.82 13.42
N ILE A 277 -0.37 5.22 13.89
CA ILE A 277 0.06 6.60 14.02
C ILE A 277 0.05 7.34 12.68
N THR A 278 0.46 6.67 11.61
CA THR A 278 0.58 7.25 10.28
C THR A 278 -0.78 7.58 9.66
N TRP A 279 -1.80 6.82 10.00
CA TRP A 279 -3.18 7.07 9.60
C TRP A 279 -3.91 8.08 10.49
N SER A 280 -3.26 8.62 11.51
CA SER A 280 -3.88 9.50 12.52
C SER A 280 -3.37 10.92 12.50
N TYR A 281 -2.45 11.27 11.61
CA TYR A 281 -1.80 12.56 11.58
C TYR A 281 -2.26 13.41 10.39
N TYR A 282 -2.92 14.54 10.66
CA TYR A 282 -3.56 15.36 9.63
C TYR A 282 -3.17 16.84 9.65
N TYR A 283 -2.05 17.22 10.25
CA TYR A 283 -1.63 18.60 10.33
C TYR A 283 -1.32 19.19 8.93
N ILE A 284 -2.03 20.26 8.57
CA ILE A 284 -1.92 20.93 7.28
C ILE A 284 -1.35 22.36 7.38
N GLY A 285 -0.87 22.74 8.57
CA GLY A 285 -0.29 24.04 8.87
C GLY A 285 -1.28 25.09 9.35
N ALA A 286 -0.79 25.94 10.24
CA ALA A 286 -1.63 26.95 10.91
C ALA A 286 -2.31 27.92 9.91
N PHE A 287 -1.58 28.36 8.86
CA PHE A 287 -2.16 29.21 7.82
C PHE A 287 -3.30 28.53 7.08
N ALA A 288 -3.11 27.26 6.66
CA ALA A 288 -4.11 26.52 5.90
C ALA A 288 -5.34 26.21 6.75
N VAL A 289 -5.17 25.96 8.04
CA VAL A 289 -6.27 25.75 8.99
C VAL A 289 -7.14 27.02 9.07
N VAL A 290 -6.54 28.19 9.30
CA VAL A 290 -7.32 29.45 9.40
C VAL A 290 -8.00 29.80 8.10
N ALA A 291 -7.24 29.83 7.00
CA ALA A 291 -7.76 30.24 5.70
C ALA A 291 -8.75 29.21 5.12
N GLY A 292 -8.51 27.91 5.35
CA GLY A 292 -9.37 26.82 4.93
C GLY A 292 -10.70 26.80 5.68
N LEU A 293 -10.68 26.86 7.01
CA LEU A 293 -11.91 26.92 7.82
C LEU A 293 -12.72 28.21 7.55
N ALA A 294 -12.04 29.35 7.43
CA ALA A 294 -12.71 30.58 7.02
C ALA A 294 -13.38 30.44 5.65
N SER A 295 -12.78 29.66 4.75
CA SER A 295 -13.34 29.39 3.41
C SER A 295 -14.46 28.34 3.47
N LEU A 296 -14.40 27.38 4.40
CA LEU A 296 -15.45 26.39 4.63
C LEU A 296 -16.76 27.08 5.07
N LEU A 297 -16.65 28.12 5.86
CA LEU A 297 -17.80 28.88 6.36
C LEU A 297 -18.36 29.92 5.37
N THR A 298 -17.75 30.07 4.18
CA THR A 298 -18.26 30.99 3.16
C THR A 298 -19.40 30.36 2.35
N ARG A 299 -20.37 31.21 1.94
CA ARG A 299 -21.51 30.77 1.12
C ARG A 299 -21.26 30.88 -0.39
N GLU A 300 -20.03 31.00 -0.82
CA GLU A 300 -19.71 31.22 -2.21
C GLU A 300 -19.85 29.98 -3.09
N ARG A 301 -20.41 30.16 -4.30
CA ARG A 301 -20.67 29.07 -5.24
C ARG A 301 -19.39 28.31 -5.64
N SER A 302 -18.27 29.01 -5.78
CA SER A 302 -16.99 28.40 -6.14
C SER A 302 -16.43 27.47 -5.05
N ALA A 303 -16.68 27.80 -3.78
CA ALA A 303 -16.23 26.99 -2.64
C ALA A 303 -17.09 25.74 -2.38
N ARG A 304 -18.31 25.68 -2.93
CA ARG A 304 -19.26 24.58 -2.66
C ARG A 304 -18.69 23.19 -3.04
N GLY A 305 -17.93 23.12 -4.12
CA GLY A 305 -17.34 21.86 -4.56
C GLY A 305 -16.42 21.24 -3.50
N PRO A 306 -15.30 21.89 -3.15
CA PRO A 306 -14.43 21.42 -2.10
C PRO A 306 -15.12 21.25 -0.73
N GLN A 307 -16.11 22.12 -0.38
CA GLN A 307 -16.88 22.00 0.86
C GLN A 307 -17.67 20.69 0.91
N VAL A 308 -18.39 20.34 -0.16
CA VAL A 308 -19.16 19.09 -0.25
C VAL A 308 -18.23 17.89 -0.16
N VAL A 309 -17.12 17.91 -0.90
CA VAL A 309 -16.12 16.83 -0.85
C VAL A 309 -15.57 16.66 0.56
N LEU A 310 -15.21 17.75 1.23
CA LEU A 310 -14.68 17.70 2.61
C LEU A 310 -15.71 17.09 3.57
N ILE A 311 -16.96 17.49 3.48
CA ILE A 311 -18.04 16.93 4.32
C ILE A 311 -18.19 15.43 4.05
N VAL A 312 -18.25 15.00 2.79
CA VAL A 312 -18.37 13.58 2.43
C VAL A 312 -17.20 12.77 2.96
N LEU A 313 -15.97 13.29 2.86
CA LEU A 313 -14.79 12.60 3.38
C LEU A 313 -14.79 12.49 4.90
N VAL A 314 -15.23 13.53 5.62
CA VAL A 314 -15.38 13.48 7.08
C VAL A 314 -16.42 12.43 7.49
N LEU A 315 -17.57 12.41 6.82
CA LEU A 315 -18.64 11.45 7.10
C LEU A 315 -18.25 10.01 6.75
N ALA A 316 -17.41 9.82 5.72
CA ALA A 316 -16.96 8.50 5.27
C ALA A 316 -15.73 7.98 6.03
N GLY A 317 -14.95 8.85 6.67
CA GLY A 317 -13.72 8.48 7.38
C GLY A 317 -13.85 8.37 8.90
N PHE A 318 -14.84 9.03 9.52
CA PHE A 318 -14.89 9.18 10.97
C PHE A 318 -16.24 8.83 11.59
N GLY A 319 -16.17 8.22 12.77
CA GLY A 319 -17.31 8.00 13.66
C GLY A 319 -18.36 7.04 13.09
N GLN A 320 -19.55 7.05 13.72
CA GLN A 320 -20.63 6.10 13.41
C GLN A 320 -21.12 6.11 11.96
N THR A 321 -21.04 7.24 11.28
CA THR A 321 -21.43 7.34 9.86
C THR A 321 -20.49 6.53 8.98
N ALA A 322 -19.20 6.61 9.24
CA ALA A 322 -18.21 5.83 8.52
C ALA A 322 -18.34 4.33 8.84
N ASP A 323 -18.67 3.96 10.08
CA ASP A 323 -18.98 2.58 10.46
C ASP A 323 -20.21 2.04 9.72
N ALA A 324 -21.27 2.84 9.59
CA ALA A 324 -22.47 2.49 8.83
C ALA A 324 -22.15 2.30 7.33
N LEU A 325 -21.38 3.21 6.74
CA LEU A 325 -20.94 3.11 5.34
C LEU A 325 -20.04 1.87 5.11
N ALA A 326 -19.13 1.58 6.04
CA ALA A 326 -18.33 0.36 6.01
C ALA A 326 -19.18 -0.89 6.13
N GLY A 327 -20.25 -0.85 6.95
CA GLY A 327 -21.23 -1.92 7.06
C GLY A 327 -21.96 -2.19 5.73
N ILE A 328 -22.42 -1.13 5.07
CA ILE A 328 -23.04 -1.22 3.75
C ILE A 328 -22.04 -1.73 2.71
N ALA A 329 -20.83 -1.19 2.69
CA ALA A 329 -19.78 -1.63 1.76
C ALA A 329 -19.47 -3.12 1.92
N ARG A 330 -19.39 -3.62 3.15
CA ARG A 330 -19.13 -5.04 3.46
C ARG A 330 -20.23 -5.97 2.94
N SER A 331 -21.47 -5.51 2.80
CA SER A 331 -22.55 -6.28 2.21
C SER A 331 -22.45 -6.44 0.69
N LEU A 332 -21.64 -5.62 0.03
CA LEU A 332 -21.45 -5.66 -1.43
C LEU A 332 -20.27 -6.58 -1.80
N PRO A 333 -20.46 -7.54 -2.71
CA PRO A 333 -19.39 -8.39 -3.21
C PRO A 333 -18.24 -7.53 -3.76
N VAL A 334 -16.99 -7.92 -3.51
CA VAL A 334 -15.77 -7.24 -3.95
C VAL A 334 -15.52 -5.88 -3.23
N VAL A 335 -16.52 -4.99 -3.20
CA VAL A 335 -16.38 -3.67 -2.56
C VAL A 335 -16.09 -3.83 -1.07
N GLY A 336 -16.74 -4.75 -0.39
CA GLY A 336 -16.53 -5.02 1.03
C GLY A 336 -15.14 -5.54 1.37
N GLN A 337 -14.46 -6.16 0.43
CA GLN A 337 -13.07 -6.60 0.59
C GLN A 337 -12.06 -5.46 0.35
N LEU A 338 -12.42 -4.48 -0.46
CA LEU A 338 -11.54 -3.38 -0.88
C LEU A 338 -11.76 -2.09 -0.09
N TYR A 339 -12.98 -1.85 0.42
CA TYR A 339 -13.27 -0.63 1.17
C TYR A 339 -12.62 -0.67 2.56
N ARG A 340 -11.90 0.40 2.85
CA ARG A 340 -11.33 0.71 4.17
C ARG A 340 -11.64 2.17 4.47
N ALA A 341 -11.97 2.50 5.72
CA ALA A 341 -12.18 3.88 6.14
C ALA A 341 -10.84 4.63 6.28
N SER A 342 -9.76 3.93 6.63
CA SER A 342 -8.44 4.50 6.90
C SER A 342 -7.83 5.36 5.77
N PRO A 343 -7.97 5.04 4.48
CA PRO A 343 -7.41 5.88 3.41
C PRO A 343 -8.22 7.16 3.14
N VAL A 344 -9.47 7.22 3.58
CA VAL A 344 -10.37 8.36 3.27
C VAL A 344 -9.86 9.68 3.87
N PRO A 345 -9.44 9.74 5.15
CA PRO A 345 -8.98 10.96 5.77
C PRO A 345 -7.73 11.58 5.13
N VAL A 346 -6.86 10.78 4.51
CA VAL A 346 -5.70 11.31 3.77
C VAL A 346 -6.13 12.29 2.69
N LEU A 347 -7.31 12.08 2.10
CA LEU A 347 -7.86 12.95 1.05
C LEU A 347 -8.39 14.30 1.57
N LEU A 348 -8.50 14.48 2.89
CA LEU A 348 -8.91 15.78 3.48
C LEU A 348 -7.93 16.89 3.09
N CYS A 349 -6.61 16.57 3.03
CA CYS A 349 -5.61 17.56 2.61
C CYS A 349 -5.84 18.04 1.17
N PHE A 350 -6.32 17.18 0.25
CA PHE A 350 -6.66 17.56 -1.13
C PHE A 350 -7.91 18.43 -1.18
N ALA A 351 -8.95 18.12 -0.41
CA ALA A 351 -10.14 18.96 -0.31
C ALA A 351 -9.80 20.34 0.26
N MET A 352 -8.96 20.39 1.30
CA MET A 352 -8.46 21.64 1.90
C MET A 352 -7.56 22.40 0.92
N TRP A 353 -6.69 21.73 0.18
CA TRP A 353 -5.88 22.33 -0.88
C TRP A 353 -6.72 23.03 -1.94
N LEU A 354 -7.79 22.39 -2.43
CA LEU A 354 -8.72 22.97 -3.40
C LEU A 354 -9.44 24.20 -2.83
N LEU A 355 -9.90 24.07 -1.58
CA LEU A 355 -10.60 25.15 -0.88
C LEU A 355 -9.69 26.37 -0.68
N LEU A 356 -8.46 26.13 -0.21
CA LEU A 356 -7.44 27.13 0.01
C LEU A 356 -7.02 27.84 -1.29
N ALA A 357 -6.75 27.09 -2.36
CA ALA A 357 -6.36 27.66 -3.65
C ALA A 357 -7.42 28.62 -4.20
N GLN A 358 -8.69 28.24 -4.09
CA GLN A 358 -9.81 29.09 -4.50
C GLN A 358 -9.97 30.32 -3.59
N ALA A 359 -9.79 30.15 -2.29
CA ALA A 359 -9.87 31.23 -1.33
C ALA A 359 -8.77 32.29 -1.56
N LEU A 360 -7.53 31.84 -1.75
CA LEU A 360 -6.39 32.72 -2.06
C LEU A 360 -6.56 33.45 -3.40
N GLN A 361 -7.13 32.80 -4.40
CA GLN A 361 -7.42 33.43 -5.70
C GLN A 361 -8.44 34.56 -5.54
N ARG A 362 -9.42 34.44 -4.64
CA ARG A 362 -10.42 35.49 -4.36
C ARG A 362 -9.85 36.63 -3.54
N GLY A 363 -8.99 36.32 -2.57
CA GLY A 363 -8.30 37.27 -1.72
C GLY A 363 -9.21 38.04 -0.76
N ARG A 364 -10.44 37.55 -0.51
CA ARG A 364 -11.42 38.21 0.38
C ARG A 364 -12.06 37.21 1.32
N TRP A 365 -12.10 37.54 2.61
CA TRP A 365 -12.80 36.82 3.65
C TRP A 365 -13.65 37.77 4.51
N PRO A 366 -14.91 37.43 4.80
CA PRO A 366 -15.70 38.23 5.72
C PRO A 366 -15.04 38.26 7.11
N ARG A 367 -14.88 39.42 7.69
CA ARG A 367 -14.22 39.59 9.01
C ARG A 367 -14.87 38.75 10.11
N ALA A 368 -16.21 38.71 10.14
CA ALA A 368 -16.96 37.90 11.09
C ALA A 368 -16.61 36.39 10.96
N VAL A 369 -16.40 35.91 9.74
CA VAL A 369 -16.02 34.49 9.47
C VAL A 369 -14.61 34.21 9.98
N ILE A 370 -13.66 35.13 9.81
CA ILE A 370 -12.30 34.98 10.36
C ILE A 370 -12.33 34.90 11.86
N LEU A 371 -13.08 35.84 12.53
CA LEU A 371 -13.22 35.85 13.98
C LEU A 371 -13.90 34.58 14.50
N LEU A 372 -14.97 34.12 13.84
CA LEU A 372 -15.64 32.87 14.20
C LEU A 372 -14.67 31.68 14.04
N THR A 373 -13.88 31.63 12.97
CA THR A 373 -12.85 30.61 12.76
C THR A 373 -11.85 30.59 13.92
N MET A 374 -11.40 31.77 14.38
CA MET A 374 -10.48 31.86 15.51
C MET A 374 -11.12 31.36 16.82
N VAL A 375 -12.40 31.66 17.05
CA VAL A 375 -13.14 31.11 18.20
C VAL A 375 -13.23 29.60 18.13
N LEU A 376 -13.52 29.04 16.95
CA LEU A 376 -13.59 27.58 16.75
C LEU A 376 -12.24 26.90 16.96
N ILE A 377 -11.14 27.47 16.42
CA ILE A 377 -9.79 26.95 16.62
C ILE A 377 -9.41 27.00 18.10
N SER A 378 -9.61 28.18 18.75
CA SER A 378 -9.29 28.34 20.17
C SER A 378 -10.13 27.41 21.05
N GLY A 379 -11.42 27.27 20.75
CA GLY A 379 -12.30 26.31 21.42
C GLY A 379 -11.87 24.87 21.22
N GLY A 380 -11.50 24.50 20.00
CA GLY A 380 -10.95 23.17 19.67
C GLY A 380 -9.65 22.86 20.44
N LEU A 381 -8.74 23.82 20.50
CA LEU A 381 -7.50 23.70 21.28
C LEU A 381 -7.76 23.56 22.78
N LEU A 382 -8.69 24.36 23.33
CA LEU A 382 -9.08 24.28 24.75
C LEU A 382 -9.75 22.95 25.09
N LEU A 383 -10.66 22.46 24.24
CA LEU A 383 -11.29 21.14 24.39
C LEU A 383 -10.27 20.01 24.30
N THR A 384 -9.29 20.15 23.42
CA THR A 384 -8.17 19.19 23.31
C THR A 384 -7.37 19.14 24.61
N HIS A 385 -7.10 20.31 25.19
CA HIS A 385 -6.41 20.40 26.47
C HIS A 385 -7.21 19.76 27.62
N ALA A 386 -8.51 20.00 27.69
CA ALA A 386 -9.35 19.46 28.75
C ALA A 386 -9.54 17.94 28.73
N GLN A 387 -9.38 17.30 27.54
CA GLN A 387 -9.60 15.87 27.37
C GLN A 387 -8.33 15.02 27.53
N ILE A 388 -7.13 15.61 27.50
CA ILE A 388 -5.87 14.95 27.84
C ILE A 388 -5.78 14.93 29.37
N GLY A 389 -6.65 14.12 29.98
CA GLY A 389 -6.71 13.98 31.44
C GLY A 389 -5.50 13.28 32.01
N SER A 390 -5.16 13.69 33.17
CA SER A 390 -4.27 13.30 34.27
C SER A 390 -3.30 12.11 34.17
N GLU A 391 -3.46 11.11 33.35
CA GLU A 391 -2.55 9.96 33.27
C GLU A 391 -1.51 10.05 32.11
N THR A 392 -1.78 10.83 31.08
CA THR A 392 -0.84 11.10 29.98
C THR A 392 -0.27 12.53 30.06
N ALA A 393 -0.25 13.10 31.20
CA ALA A 393 0.00 14.51 31.56
C ALA A 393 1.37 15.11 31.22
N ARG A 394 2.12 14.54 30.25
CA ARG A 394 3.35 15.14 29.74
C ARG A 394 3.26 15.62 28.30
N VAL A 395 2.15 15.39 27.63
CA VAL A 395 1.86 16.00 26.32
C VAL A 395 0.91 17.15 26.58
N SER A 396 1.44 18.33 26.80
CA SER A 396 0.62 19.53 27.00
C SER A 396 -0.03 19.92 25.67
N ALA A 397 -1.30 20.29 25.68
CA ALA A 397 -1.97 20.89 24.51
C ALA A 397 -1.37 22.25 24.10
N TRP A 398 -0.43 22.75 24.85
CA TRP A 398 0.44 23.88 24.54
C TRP A 398 1.69 23.46 23.75
N SER A 399 1.85 22.18 23.46
CA SER A 399 2.97 21.61 22.68
C SER A 399 2.89 21.89 21.17
N MET A 400 1.95 22.71 20.75
CA MET A 400 2.02 23.30 19.43
C MET A 400 3.33 24.09 19.32
N PRO A 401 4.22 23.78 18.36
CA PRO A 401 5.47 24.49 18.21
C PRO A 401 5.25 25.99 18.19
N ALA A 402 6.10 26.76 18.87
CA ALA A 402 5.94 28.22 18.97
C ALA A 402 5.78 28.89 17.59
N VAL A 403 6.45 28.34 16.58
CA VAL A 403 6.32 28.79 15.17
C VAL A 403 4.87 28.68 14.68
N ALA A 404 4.16 27.61 15.00
CA ALA A 404 2.78 27.42 14.57
C ALA A 404 1.83 28.42 15.23
N TRP A 405 2.03 28.76 16.52
CA TRP A 405 1.29 29.82 17.19
C TRP A 405 1.52 31.20 16.57
N ILE A 406 2.77 31.52 16.23
CA ILE A 406 3.12 32.77 15.56
C ILE A 406 2.43 32.84 14.20
N ILE A 407 2.47 31.77 13.41
CA ILE A 407 1.83 31.72 12.09
C ILE A 407 0.31 31.78 12.20
N LEU A 408 -0.30 31.18 13.23
CA LEU A 408 -1.74 31.27 13.50
C LEU A 408 -2.17 32.72 13.72
N GLY A 409 -1.48 33.45 14.59
CA GLY A 409 -1.74 34.87 14.88
C GLY A 409 -1.49 35.76 13.65
N ALA A 410 -0.35 35.58 12.98
CA ALA A 410 0.00 36.30 11.76
C ALA A 410 -1.02 36.07 10.63
N SER A 411 -1.52 34.83 10.48
CA SER A 411 -2.56 34.47 9.51
C SER A 411 -3.85 35.23 9.75
N THR A 412 -4.27 35.31 11.00
CA THR A 412 -5.47 36.06 11.40
C THR A 412 -5.33 37.52 11.03
N VAL A 413 -4.20 38.15 11.40
CA VAL A 413 -3.92 39.58 11.07
C VAL A 413 -3.88 39.80 9.57
N ALA A 414 -3.21 38.91 8.82
CA ALA A 414 -3.09 38.99 7.38
C ALA A 414 -4.47 38.91 6.70
N LEU A 415 -5.31 37.94 7.09
CA LEU A 415 -6.65 37.76 6.53
C LEU A 415 -7.57 38.94 6.89
N LEU A 416 -7.52 39.47 8.13
CA LEU A 416 -8.29 40.64 8.54
C LEU A 416 -7.87 41.89 7.78
N SER A 417 -6.59 42.06 7.48
CA SER A 417 -6.05 43.19 6.70
C SER A 417 -6.47 43.18 5.25
N GLN A 418 -6.77 42.00 4.69
CA GLN A 418 -7.10 41.74 3.28
C GLN A 418 -6.01 42.25 2.30
N ARG A 419 -4.78 42.47 2.77
CA ARG A 419 -3.64 42.92 1.93
C ARG A 419 -2.98 41.72 1.24
N PRO A 420 -3.02 41.63 -0.11
CA PRO A 420 -2.52 40.44 -0.83
C PRO A 420 -1.04 40.14 -0.57
N THR A 421 -0.22 41.17 -0.37
CA THR A 421 1.21 41.02 -0.08
C THR A 421 1.44 40.41 1.30
N LEU A 422 0.70 40.85 2.30
CA LEU A 422 0.80 40.30 3.65
C LEU A 422 0.26 38.87 3.71
N ILE A 423 -0.85 38.59 3.03
CA ILE A 423 -1.39 37.23 2.92
C ILE A 423 -0.37 36.32 2.23
N LEU A 424 0.29 36.78 1.17
CA LEU A 424 1.33 35.99 0.48
C LEU A 424 2.53 35.73 1.40
N ALA A 425 3.01 36.74 2.11
CA ALA A 425 4.16 36.59 3.02
C ALA A 425 3.87 35.58 4.13
N VAL A 426 2.70 35.67 4.77
CA VAL A 426 2.28 34.75 5.83
C VAL A 426 1.99 33.35 5.29
N ALA A 427 1.43 33.22 4.08
CA ALA A 427 1.21 31.93 3.45
C ALA A 427 2.52 31.22 3.09
N VAL A 428 3.54 31.96 2.64
CA VAL A 428 4.91 31.41 2.43
C VAL A 428 5.54 31.00 3.78
N ALA A 429 5.39 31.83 4.82
CA ALA A 429 5.84 31.45 6.17
C ALA A 429 5.12 30.19 6.68
N GLY A 430 3.83 30.01 6.36
CA GLY A 430 3.09 28.78 6.66
C GLY A 430 3.59 27.55 5.92
N VAL A 431 4.12 27.69 4.69
CA VAL A 431 4.81 26.57 4.01
C VAL A 431 6.09 26.23 4.75
N ILE A 432 6.87 27.21 5.19
CA ILE A 432 8.11 26.98 5.95
C ILE A 432 7.77 26.33 7.30
N GLU A 433 6.75 26.81 7.99
CA GLU A 433 6.26 26.24 9.25
C GLU A 433 5.93 24.75 9.09
N LEU A 434 5.15 24.39 8.05
CA LEU A 434 4.82 22.99 7.75
C LEU A 434 6.06 22.11 7.57
N VAL A 435 7.05 22.61 6.84
CA VAL A 435 8.30 21.88 6.62
C VAL A 435 9.06 21.69 7.95
N VAL A 436 9.15 22.73 8.75
CA VAL A 436 9.83 22.67 10.06
C VAL A 436 9.13 21.70 11.02
N VAL A 437 7.79 21.73 11.05
CA VAL A 437 7.00 20.89 11.95
C VAL A 437 6.96 19.43 11.50
N ASN A 438 6.85 19.17 10.21
CA ASN A 438 6.55 17.82 9.71
C ASN A 438 7.78 17.05 9.24
N SER A 439 8.90 17.70 8.85
CA SER A 439 10.07 17.00 8.31
C SER A 439 10.90 16.21 9.36
N GLY A 440 10.66 16.43 10.65
CA GLY A 440 11.31 15.71 11.74
C GLY A 440 10.54 14.49 12.25
N GLY A 441 9.38 14.18 11.68
CA GLY A 441 8.55 13.09 12.16
C GLY A 441 9.18 11.70 11.94
N PHE A 442 9.20 10.87 12.99
CA PHE A 442 9.80 9.54 12.97
C PHE A 442 9.15 8.57 11.95
N TRP A 443 7.91 8.80 11.55
CA TRP A 443 7.22 8.02 10.49
C TRP A 443 7.68 8.36 9.08
N PHE A 444 8.33 9.49 8.89
CA PHE A 444 8.77 9.97 7.60
C PHE A 444 10.22 9.60 7.33
N SER A 445 11.05 9.59 8.38
CA SER A 445 12.48 9.42 8.20
C SER A 445 13.12 8.90 9.51
N SER A 446 13.86 7.81 9.40
CA SER A 446 14.64 7.24 10.51
C SER A 446 16.14 7.48 10.32
N PRO A 447 16.90 7.76 11.39
CA PRO A 447 18.34 7.93 11.29
C PRO A 447 19.06 6.70 10.77
N GLY A 448 20.01 6.92 9.89
CA GLY A 448 20.86 5.90 9.31
C GLY A 448 20.72 5.83 7.78
N PRO A 449 21.84 5.68 7.07
CA PRO A 449 21.84 5.65 5.62
C PRO A 449 21.14 4.39 5.10
N ALA A 450 20.38 4.53 4.01
CA ALA A 450 19.75 3.44 3.28
C ALA A 450 20.79 2.42 2.79
N GLN A 451 21.99 2.87 2.50
CA GLN A 451 23.09 2.03 2.04
C GLN A 451 23.46 0.91 3.02
N ARG A 452 23.29 1.11 4.34
CA ARG A 452 23.50 0.05 5.34
C ARG A 452 22.58 -1.15 5.16
N TRP A 453 21.37 -0.93 4.65
CA TRP A 453 20.41 -2.00 4.35
C TRP A 453 20.83 -2.81 3.12
N ASP A 454 21.49 -2.16 2.16
CA ASP A 454 21.91 -2.77 0.92
C ASP A 454 23.11 -3.68 1.02
N GLU A 455 24.04 -3.34 1.87
CA GLU A 455 25.25 -4.12 2.08
C GLU A 455 24.97 -5.42 2.86
N ARG A 456 23.70 -5.74 3.11
CA ARG A 456 23.24 -6.82 3.99
C ARG A 456 23.73 -6.65 5.44
N HIS A 457 24.16 -5.47 5.78
CA HIS A 457 24.62 -5.05 7.08
C HIS A 457 23.54 -4.29 7.80
N VAL A 458 22.47 -4.99 8.12
CA VAL A 458 21.45 -4.42 8.97
C VAL A 458 22.00 -4.40 10.39
N THR A 459 22.46 -3.27 10.86
CA THR A 459 23.03 -3.06 12.19
C THR A 459 24.00 -4.17 12.65
N SER A 460 25.02 -3.83 13.35
CA SER A 460 26.22 -4.61 13.69
C SER A 460 26.03 -6.01 14.34
N GLY A 461 24.84 -6.56 14.41
CA GLY A 461 24.58 -7.87 15.01
C GLY A 461 23.86 -8.89 14.13
N TYR A 462 23.17 -8.45 13.07
CA TYR A 462 22.48 -9.39 12.15
C TYR A 462 23.46 -10.18 11.29
N ASP A 463 24.63 -9.63 11.02
CA ASP A 463 25.56 -10.17 10.04
C ASP A 463 26.02 -11.58 10.39
N ALA A 464 26.34 -11.84 11.64
CA ALA A 464 26.83 -13.14 12.08
C ALA A 464 25.70 -14.18 12.07
N ALA A 465 24.53 -13.83 12.62
CA ALA A 465 23.36 -14.71 12.62
C ALA A 465 22.87 -15.03 11.20
N LEU A 466 22.79 -14.01 10.32
CA LEU A 466 22.39 -14.18 8.94
C LEU A 466 23.43 -14.98 8.14
N ALA A 467 24.73 -14.70 8.32
CA ALA A 467 25.81 -15.46 7.70
C ALA A 467 25.78 -16.93 8.12
N PHE A 468 25.49 -17.22 9.39
CA PHE A 468 25.30 -18.59 9.88
C PHE A 468 24.16 -19.31 9.13
N LEU A 469 23.00 -18.66 9.01
CA LEU A 469 21.84 -19.24 8.31
C LEU A 469 22.13 -19.44 6.80
N GLN A 470 22.83 -18.51 6.16
CA GLN A 470 23.17 -18.55 4.74
C GLN A 470 24.27 -19.55 4.39
N GLN A 471 25.06 -20.03 5.36
CA GLN A 471 26.04 -21.10 5.15
C GLN A 471 25.35 -22.44 4.85
N ASP A 472 24.16 -22.66 5.39
CA ASP A 472 23.39 -23.86 5.12
C ASP A 472 22.69 -23.74 3.75
N LYS A 473 23.13 -24.55 2.79
CA LYS A 473 22.57 -24.56 1.42
C LYS A 473 21.37 -25.50 1.26
N GLY A 474 20.86 -26.06 2.36
CA GLY A 474 19.68 -26.93 2.33
C GLY A 474 18.39 -26.15 2.06
N GLN A 475 17.37 -26.88 1.63
CA GLN A 475 16.02 -26.33 1.51
C GLN A 475 15.30 -26.44 2.85
N PHE A 476 15.19 -25.35 3.58
CA PHE A 476 14.55 -25.26 4.89
C PHE A 476 13.85 -23.94 5.07
N ARG A 477 13.06 -23.82 6.12
CA ARG A 477 12.48 -22.55 6.58
C ARG A 477 13.04 -22.19 7.95
N VAL A 478 12.99 -20.90 8.19
CA VAL A 478 13.31 -20.27 9.47
C VAL A 478 12.02 -19.79 10.12
N ALA A 479 11.91 -19.93 11.43
CA ALA A 479 10.89 -19.28 12.22
C ALA A 479 11.55 -18.32 13.21
N VAL A 480 10.99 -17.15 13.40
CA VAL A 480 11.58 -16.06 14.18
C VAL A 480 10.64 -15.68 15.31
N ASP A 481 11.19 -15.52 16.52
CA ASP A 481 10.41 -15.04 17.66
C ASP A 481 9.85 -13.64 17.43
N GLN A 482 8.67 -13.39 17.96
CA GLN A 482 7.99 -12.10 17.80
C GLN A 482 8.82 -10.91 18.27
N ALA A 483 9.64 -11.06 19.31
CA ALA A 483 10.50 -9.99 19.82
C ALA A 483 11.62 -9.62 18.85
N VAL A 484 12.03 -10.54 17.99
CA VAL A 484 13.02 -10.32 16.94
C VAL A 484 12.37 -9.70 15.70
N MET A 485 11.13 -10.05 15.38
CA MET A 485 10.44 -9.59 14.16
C MET A 485 10.17 -8.09 14.15
N THR A 486 10.18 -7.41 15.29
CA THR A 486 10.09 -5.94 15.36
C THR A 486 11.35 -5.23 14.84
N ASP A 487 12.44 -5.97 14.63
CA ASP A 487 13.75 -5.46 14.30
C ASP A 487 14.12 -5.64 12.82
N THR A 488 13.20 -5.72 11.86
CA THR A 488 13.50 -5.82 10.43
C THR A 488 13.46 -7.23 9.79
N TRP A 489 13.28 -8.27 10.59
CA TRP A 489 13.21 -9.64 10.07
C TRP A 489 11.89 -9.98 9.34
N ASP A 490 10.95 -9.04 9.24
CA ASP A 490 9.60 -9.31 8.72
C ASP A 490 9.61 -9.89 7.29
N ASN A 491 10.25 -9.19 6.35
CA ASN A 491 10.29 -9.60 4.95
C ASN A 491 11.71 -9.60 4.36
N GLY A 492 12.72 -9.47 5.20
CA GLY A 492 14.12 -9.55 4.81
C GLY A 492 14.50 -10.89 4.15
N TRP A 493 13.69 -11.93 4.37
CA TRP A 493 13.86 -13.25 3.76
C TRP A 493 14.04 -13.20 2.25
N ARG A 494 13.27 -12.34 1.56
CA ARG A 494 13.34 -12.12 0.11
C ARG A 494 14.72 -11.62 -0.32
N VAL A 495 15.26 -10.66 0.43
CA VAL A 495 16.59 -10.06 0.14
C VAL A 495 17.73 -11.00 0.51
N TRP A 496 17.55 -11.79 1.57
CA TRP A 496 18.59 -12.68 2.11
C TRP A 496 18.62 -14.05 1.43
N GLY A 497 17.63 -14.38 0.61
CA GLY A 497 17.53 -15.67 -0.07
C GLY A 497 17.24 -16.81 0.90
N LEU A 498 16.45 -16.54 1.95
CA LEU A 498 15.96 -17.48 2.94
C LEU A 498 14.44 -17.60 2.87
N ASP A 499 13.89 -18.69 3.33
CA ASP A 499 12.44 -18.91 3.41
C ASP A 499 11.98 -18.91 4.88
N SER A 500 10.83 -18.28 5.15
CA SER A 500 10.19 -18.23 6.47
C SER A 500 8.80 -18.87 6.44
N ILE A 501 8.30 -19.26 7.62
CA ILE A 501 6.90 -19.71 7.77
C ILE A 501 5.92 -18.52 7.83
N SER A 502 6.41 -17.36 8.19
CA SER A 502 5.65 -16.12 8.38
C SER A 502 6.26 -15.00 7.56
N GLY A 503 5.65 -13.85 7.60
CA GLY A 503 6.08 -12.63 6.93
C GLY A 503 5.06 -11.53 7.17
N PHE A 504 5.11 -10.50 6.35
CA PHE A 504 4.19 -9.36 6.37
C PHE A 504 3.64 -9.14 4.96
N ASP A 505 2.69 -9.98 4.52
CA ASP A 505 2.05 -9.85 3.22
C ASP A 505 0.54 -10.14 3.34
N PRO A 506 -0.35 -9.16 3.05
CA PRO A 506 -1.79 -9.39 3.09
C PRO A 506 -2.29 -10.36 2.01
N GLN A 507 -1.50 -10.65 0.98
CA GLN A 507 -1.86 -11.58 -0.10
C GLN A 507 -1.22 -12.97 0.06
N HIS A 508 -1.15 -13.48 1.28
CA HIS A 508 -0.72 -14.86 1.55
C HIS A 508 -1.90 -15.85 1.56
N ASN A 509 -1.61 -17.15 1.62
CA ASN A 509 -2.65 -18.17 1.74
C ASN A 509 -3.22 -18.21 3.17
N GLY A 510 -4.51 -17.86 3.33
CA GLY A 510 -5.20 -17.87 4.62
C GLY A 510 -5.27 -19.27 5.25
N ALA A 511 -5.42 -20.33 4.44
CA ALA A 511 -5.46 -21.70 4.92
C ALA A 511 -4.10 -22.15 5.50
N TRP A 512 -2.98 -21.64 4.97
CA TRP A 512 -1.64 -21.89 5.52
C TRP A 512 -1.53 -21.37 6.97
N VAL A 513 -2.03 -20.17 7.20
CA VAL A 513 -2.04 -19.57 8.54
C VAL A 513 -2.97 -20.32 9.47
N THR A 514 -4.18 -20.64 9.02
CA THR A 514 -5.14 -21.43 9.81
C THR A 514 -4.55 -22.80 10.19
N LEU A 515 -3.82 -23.45 9.26
CA LEU A 515 -3.14 -24.71 9.57
C LEU A 515 -2.06 -24.50 10.64
N ALA A 516 -1.25 -23.45 10.53
CA ALA A 516 -0.22 -23.15 11.52
C ALA A 516 -0.83 -22.91 12.90
N GLU A 517 -1.95 -22.20 12.98
CA GLU A 517 -2.70 -21.97 14.22
C GLU A 517 -3.26 -23.27 14.82
N HIS A 518 -3.86 -24.13 14.01
CA HIS A 518 -4.32 -25.44 14.45
C HIS A 518 -3.21 -26.32 15.01
N LEU A 519 -1.98 -26.11 14.55
CA LEU A 519 -0.80 -26.82 15.03
C LEU A 519 -0.16 -26.14 16.26
N GLY A 520 -0.81 -25.12 16.82
CA GLY A 520 -0.38 -24.44 18.03
C GLY A 520 0.49 -23.19 17.78
N ALA A 521 0.65 -22.74 16.55
CA ALA A 521 1.31 -21.47 16.30
C ALA A 521 0.39 -20.31 16.70
N ARG A 522 0.80 -19.53 17.69
CA ARG A 522 0.02 -18.38 18.15
C ARG A 522 0.26 -17.16 17.24
N GLN A 523 -0.81 -16.56 16.77
CA GLN A 523 -0.75 -15.25 16.12
C GLN A 523 -0.37 -14.15 17.09
N TYR A 524 0.49 -13.24 16.64
CA TYR A 524 0.91 -12.08 17.41
C TYR A 524 0.34 -10.77 16.90
N ALA A 525 0.37 -10.53 15.59
CA ALA A 525 -0.12 -9.30 14.97
C ALA A 525 -0.64 -9.54 13.56
N ALA A 526 -1.47 -8.65 13.05
CA ALA A 526 -1.82 -8.62 11.65
C ALA A 526 -0.82 -7.73 10.89
N PRO A 527 -0.36 -8.15 9.69
CA PRO A 527 -0.53 -9.49 9.13
C PRO A 527 0.47 -10.48 9.77
N ARG A 528 0.08 -11.40 10.27
CA ARG A 528 0.25 -12.73 10.87
C ARG A 528 1.69 -13.19 11.13
N ARG A 529 2.25 -12.71 12.23
CA ARG A 529 3.47 -13.20 12.85
C ARG A 529 3.14 -14.30 13.85
N PHE A 530 3.99 -15.32 13.95
CA PHE A 530 3.81 -16.41 14.88
C PHE A 530 4.75 -16.27 16.08
N SER A 531 4.22 -16.51 17.29
CA SER A 531 5.06 -16.64 18.49
C SER A 531 5.72 -18.01 18.51
N LEU A 532 7.01 -18.07 18.85
CA LEU A 532 7.73 -19.34 19.01
C LEU A 532 7.45 -20.06 20.32
N ASP A 533 6.82 -19.42 21.31
CA ASP A 533 6.62 -19.93 22.67
C ASP A 533 5.82 -21.23 22.72
N GLN A 534 5.06 -21.54 21.67
CA GLN A 534 4.15 -22.69 21.63
C GLN A 534 4.22 -23.48 20.32
N LEU A 535 5.37 -23.44 19.62
CA LEU A 535 5.50 -24.25 18.41
C LEU A 535 5.52 -25.74 18.75
N SER A 536 4.48 -26.46 18.33
CA SER A 536 4.42 -27.91 18.46
C SER A 536 5.44 -28.57 17.51
N SER A 537 5.81 -29.82 17.87
CA SER A 537 6.64 -30.64 16.98
C SER A 537 5.99 -30.82 15.58
N GLY A 538 4.67 -30.79 15.50
CA GLY A 538 3.91 -30.85 14.24
C GLY A 538 4.17 -29.64 13.34
N VAL A 539 4.19 -28.42 13.88
CA VAL A 539 4.55 -27.21 13.15
C VAL A 539 5.97 -27.30 12.61
N LEU A 540 6.94 -27.64 13.47
CA LEU A 540 8.34 -27.72 13.07
C LEU A 540 8.56 -28.71 11.93
N GLN A 541 7.91 -29.85 11.98
CA GLN A 541 8.04 -30.91 10.98
C GLN A 541 7.29 -30.56 9.68
N LEU A 542 6.00 -30.20 9.77
CA LEU A 542 5.17 -30.00 8.59
C LEU A 542 5.63 -28.83 7.75
N PHE A 543 6.02 -27.73 8.40
CA PHE A 543 6.47 -26.53 7.71
C PHE A 543 7.96 -26.52 7.35
N ASN A 544 8.68 -27.67 7.53
CA ASN A 544 10.09 -27.80 7.17
C ASN A 544 10.98 -26.78 7.89
N ILE A 545 10.71 -26.52 9.21
CA ILE A 545 11.47 -25.57 10.00
C ILE A 545 12.74 -26.25 10.50
N LYS A 546 13.89 -25.69 10.15
CA LYS A 546 15.22 -26.18 10.58
C LYS A 546 15.84 -25.29 11.65
N TYR A 547 15.54 -24.00 11.62
CA TYR A 547 16.12 -23.03 12.53
C TYR A 547 15.03 -22.14 13.15
N LEU A 548 15.22 -21.86 14.44
CA LEU A 548 14.41 -20.93 15.22
C LEU A 548 15.32 -19.82 15.71
N VAL A 549 14.87 -18.56 15.64
CA VAL A 549 15.68 -17.40 16.02
C VAL A 549 15.02 -16.68 17.17
N TRP A 550 15.75 -16.48 18.26
CA TRP A 550 15.38 -15.66 19.42
C TRP A 550 16.37 -14.52 19.64
N ARG A 551 15.99 -13.56 20.46
CA ARG A 551 16.97 -12.63 21.05
C ARG A 551 17.92 -13.38 21.97
N ALA A 552 19.16 -12.95 22.03
CA ALA A 552 20.14 -13.51 22.95
C ALA A 552 19.63 -13.41 24.40
N GLY A 553 19.80 -14.47 25.16
CA GLY A 553 19.34 -14.57 26.55
C GLY A 553 17.83 -14.79 26.76
N THR A 554 17.01 -14.87 25.69
CA THR A 554 15.56 -15.10 25.81
C THR A 554 15.14 -16.50 25.37
N VAL A 555 16.07 -17.37 25.01
CA VAL A 555 15.77 -18.75 24.60
C VAL A 555 15.15 -19.51 25.79
N PRO A 556 13.93 -20.03 25.64
CA PRO A 556 13.30 -20.81 26.71
C PRO A 556 14.03 -22.16 26.93
N PRO A 557 13.74 -22.89 28.03
CA PRO A 557 14.21 -24.24 28.17
C PRO A 557 13.85 -25.09 26.95
N LEU A 558 14.85 -25.68 26.31
CA LEU A 558 14.65 -26.38 25.03
C LEU A 558 14.19 -27.83 25.30
N PRO A 559 13.11 -28.30 24.64
CA PRO A 559 12.73 -29.69 24.66
C PRO A 559 13.74 -30.57 23.89
N PRO A 560 13.75 -31.89 24.12
CA PRO A 560 14.61 -32.80 23.39
C PRO A 560 14.49 -32.65 21.87
N GLY A 561 15.63 -32.64 21.18
CA GLY A 561 15.70 -32.48 19.74
C GLY A 561 15.87 -31.02 19.27
N LEU A 562 15.93 -30.06 20.17
CA LEU A 562 16.29 -28.68 19.91
C LEU A 562 17.65 -28.38 20.56
N THR A 563 18.57 -27.78 19.83
CA THR A 563 19.91 -27.42 20.31
C THR A 563 20.32 -26.04 19.86
N VAL A 564 20.94 -25.24 20.73
CA VAL A 564 21.53 -23.97 20.35
C VAL A 564 22.68 -24.23 19.40
N ALA A 565 22.59 -23.71 18.18
CA ALA A 565 23.57 -23.90 17.12
C ALA A 565 24.45 -22.68 16.91
N PHE A 566 23.96 -21.49 17.30
CA PHE A 566 24.68 -20.23 17.19
C PHE A 566 24.17 -19.25 18.25
N THR A 567 25.04 -18.43 18.80
CA THR A 567 24.67 -17.29 19.67
C THR A 567 25.69 -16.16 19.49
N ASP A 568 25.20 -14.96 19.38
CA ASP A 568 25.98 -13.72 19.46
C ASP A 568 25.35 -12.78 20.53
N ASP A 569 25.74 -11.52 20.53
CA ASP A 569 25.26 -10.54 21.52
C ASP A 569 23.77 -10.16 21.30
N LEU A 570 23.20 -10.41 20.12
CA LEU A 570 21.83 -10.02 19.76
C LEU A 570 20.90 -11.22 19.58
N TYR A 571 21.38 -12.32 19.00
CA TYR A 571 20.54 -13.44 18.60
C TYR A 571 21.08 -14.80 19.05
N SER A 572 20.14 -15.71 19.33
CA SER A 572 20.41 -17.11 19.49
C SER A 572 19.62 -17.90 18.44
N ILE A 573 20.32 -18.78 17.69
CA ILE A 573 19.71 -19.65 16.69
C ILE A 573 19.69 -21.07 17.22
N VAL A 574 18.51 -21.64 17.30
CA VAL A 574 18.27 -23.01 17.72
C VAL A 574 18.02 -23.89 16.52
N ARG A 575 18.73 -25.00 16.43
CA ARG A 575 18.57 -26.01 15.39
C ARG A 575 17.56 -27.07 15.82
N VAL A 576 16.64 -27.40 14.91
CA VAL A 576 15.70 -28.51 15.02
C VAL A 576 16.36 -29.77 14.46
N ALA A 577 16.57 -30.80 15.30
CA ALA A 577 17.27 -32.00 14.89
C ALA A 577 16.46 -32.86 13.90
N THR A 578 15.13 -32.87 14.04
CA THR A 578 14.22 -33.65 13.21
C THR A 578 13.23 -32.72 12.51
N PHE A 579 13.46 -32.41 11.27
CA PHE A 579 12.53 -31.67 10.41
C PHE A 579 12.28 -32.47 9.12
N ARG A 580 11.09 -32.33 8.54
CA ARG A 580 10.76 -33.03 7.28
C ARG A 580 11.43 -32.31 6.10
N PRO A 581 11.79 -33.06 5.05
CA PRO A 581 12.16 -32.43 3.77
C PRO A 581 11.04 -31.53 3.28
N ARG A 582 11.37 -30.52 2.51
CA ARG A 582 10.37 -29.64 1.89
C ARG A 582 9.42 -30.38 0.98
N VAL A 583 9.98 -31.33 0.20
CA VAL A 583 9.24 -32.21 -0.71
C VAL A 583 9.44 -33.65 -0.26
N TYR A 584 8.36 -34.38 -0.11
CA TYR A 584 8.40 -35.78 0.34
C TYR A 584 7.19 -36.59 -0.12
N LEU A 585 7.37 -37.87 -0.21
CA LEU A 585 6.29 -38.83 -0.48
C LEU A 585 5.80 -39.45 0.84
N THR A 586 4.49 -39.59 0.99
CA THR A 586 3.85 -40.18 2.17
C THR A 586 2.57 -40.95 1.78
N SER A 587 1.99 -41.70 2.71
CA SER A 587 0.72 -42.39 2.47
C SER A 587 -0.43 -41.38 2.24
N ARG A 588 -1.38 -41.72 1.37
CA ARG A 588 -2.59 -40.93 1.11
C ARG A 588 -3.44 -40.67 2.35
N SER A 589 -3.44 -41.61 3.30
CA SER A 589 -4.15 -41.48 4.59
C SER A 589 -3.57 -40.39 5.49
N CYS A 590 -2.35 -39.95 5.24
CA CYS A 590 -1.66 -38.93 6.03
C CYS A 590 -1.99 -37.50 5.63
N ALA A 591 -2.81 -37.31 4.61
CA ALA A 591 -3.14 -35.99 4.05
C ALA A 591 -4.38 -35.31 4.65
N THR A 592 -5.12 -36.02 5.48
CA THR A 592 -6.34 -35.49 6.10
C THR A 592 -6.05 -34.95 7.50
N VAL A 593 -6.25 -33.65 7.69
CA VAL A 593 -6.29 -33.03 9.02
C VAL A 593 -7.64 -33.40 9.64
N SER A 594 -7.63 -34.41 10.53
CA SER A 594 -8.66 -34.50 11.56
C SER A 594 -8.14 -33.80 12.82
N ALA A 595 -9.01 -33.49 13.78
CA ALA A 595 -8.69 -32.87 15.07
C ALA A 595 -7.60 -33.58 15.91
N ALA A 596 -6.97 -34.61 15.40
CA ALA A 596 -5.93 -35.43 15.96
C ALA A 596 -4.61 -35.28 15.16
N PHE A 597 -4.22 -34.07 14.72
CA PHE A 597 -2.98 -33.89 13.98
C PHE A 597 -1.75 -34.41 14.72
N GLU A 598 -1.70 -34.29 16.06
CA GLU A 598 -0.63 -34.87 16.85
C GLU A 598 -0.65 -36.43 16.79
N GLN A 599 -1.81 -37.06 16.76
CA GLN A 599 -1.94 -38.49 16.53
C GLN A 599 -1.63 -38.89 15.08
N THR A 600 -1.98 -38.05 14.12
CA THR A 600 -1.72 -38.27 12.70
C THR A 600 -0.22 -38.09 12.39
N SER A 601 0.49 -37.16 13.00
CA SER A 601 1.94 -37.00 12.84
C SER A 601 2.72 -38.21 13.37
N SER A 602 2.24 -38.86 14.41
CA SER A 602 2.83 -40.11 14.93
C SER A 602 2.56 -41.32 14.03
N ARG A 603 1.43 -41.36 13.30
CA ARG A 603 1.06 -42.40 12.35
C ARG A 603 1.68 -42.19 10.96
N CYS A 604 2.01 -40.94 10.62
CA CYS A 604 2.61 -40.57 9.34
C CYS A 604 4.14 -40.38 9.43
N ARG A 605 4.81 -41.27 10.16
CA ARG A 605 6.27 -41.29 10.31
C ARG A 605 7.00 -41.67 9.04
N ASP A 606 6.35 -42.43 8.16
CA ASP A 606 6.95 -42.94 6.93
C ASP A 606 6.97 -41.84 5.86
N VAL A 607 7.98 -40.98 5.97
CA VAL A 607 8.31 -39.96 4.99
C VAL A 607 9.42 -40.50 4.12
N ILE A 608 9.10 -40.73 2.85
CA ILE A 608 10.09 -41.13 1.85
C ILE A 608 10.68 -39.85 1.24
N ARG A 609 12.00 -39.70 1.34
CA ARG A 609 12.72 -38.61 0.68
C ARG A 609 12.70 -38.80 -0.81
N VAL A 610 12.45 -37.72 -1.53
CA VAL A 610 12.50 -37.68 -3.00
C VAL A 610 13.66 -36.82 -3.46
N GLN A 611 14.09 -36.99 -4.68
CA GLN A 611 15.13 -36.17 -5.30
C GLN A 611 14.45 -35.01 -6.03
N VAL A 612 14.76 -33.80 -5.61
CA VAL A 612 14.28 -32.56 -6.26
C VAL A 612 15.39 -32.09 -7.22
N ARG A 613 15.07 -31.97 -8.49
CA ARG A 613 15.98 -31.40 -9.48
C ARG A 613 16.13 -29.89 -9.28
N PRO A 614 17.21 -29.27 -9.80
CA PRO A 614 17.32 -27.82 -9.76
C PRO A 614 16.04 -27.15 -10.30
N SER A 615 15.32 -26.44 -9.46
CA SER A 615 14.01 -25.88 -9.73
C SER A 615 14.04 -24.37 -9.57
N THR A 616 13.17 -23.67 -10.31
CA THR A 616 12.95 -22.23 -10.14
C THR A 616 11.69 -21.99 -9.33
N ALA A 617 11.53 -20.79 -8.80
CA ALA A 617 10.28 -20.41 -8.13
C ALA A 617 9.09 -20.60 -9.09
N GLY A 618 8.08 -21.35 -8.65
CA GLY A 618 6.92 -21.70 -9.49
C GLY A 618 7.11 -22.89 -10.44
N HIS A 619 8.26 -23.54 -10.40
CA HIS A 619 8.52 -24.79 -11.13
C HIS A 619 9.20 -25.78 -10.19
N LEU A 620 8.64 -26.97 -10.05
CA LEU A 620 9.17 -28.06 -9.22
C LEU A 620 9.24 -29.33 -10.05
N ASP A 621 10.41 -29.94 -10.09
CA ASP A 621 10.71 -31.18 -10.83
C ASP A 621 11.25 -32.22 -9.84
N VAL A 622 10.58 -33.35 -9.70
CA VAL A 622 10.81 -34.34 -8.65
C VAL A 622 10.96 -35.74 -9.27
N ASP A 623 12.06 -36.40 -8.95
CA ASP A 623 12.25 -37.82 -9.25
C ASP A 623 11.73 -38.65 -8.06
N LEU A 624 10.88 -39.59 -8.34
CA LEU A 624 10.34 -40.53 -7.35
C LEU A 624 11.30 -41.72 -7.20
N PRO A 625 11.48 -42.27 -5.99
CA PRO A 625 12.33 -43.39 -5.76
C PRO A 625 11.74 -44.68 -6.37
N SER A 626 12.56 -45.54 -6.94
CA SER A 626 12.12 -46.84 -7.48
C SER A 626 11.45 -47.71 -6.40
N GLY A 627 10.40 -48.40 -6.80
CA GLY A 627 9.69 -49.33 -5.89
C GLY A 627 8.78 -48.69 -4.84
N HIS A 628 8.51 -47.39 -4.94
CA HIS A 628 7.52 -46.76 -4.08
C HIS A 628 6.10 -47.30 -4.40
N GLY A 629 5.24 -47.39 -3.37
CA GLY A 629 3.82 -47.69 -3.53
C GLY A 629 3.00 -46.44 -3.92
N ALA A 630 1.72 -46.66 -4.16
CA ALA A 630 0.77 -45.52 -4.31
C ALA A 630 0.80 -44.62 -3.09
N GLY A 631 0.92 -43.30 -3.31
CA GLY A 631 1.12 -42.33 -2.25
C GLY A 631 0.67 -40.93 -2.59
N LEU A 632 1.12 -39.98 -1.77
CA LEU A 632 0.90 -38.56 -1.92
C LEU A 632 2.25 -37.83 -1.90
N LEU A 633 2.60 -37.15 -2.98
CA LEU A 633 3.74 -36.24 -3.00
C LEU A 633 3.30 -34.90 -2.43
N VAL A 634 3.88 -34.52 -1.28
CA VAL A 634 3.64 -33.26 -0.57
C VAL A 634 4.80 -32.31 -0.93
N THR A 635 4.49 -31.09 -1.36
CA THR A 635 5.51 -30.17 -1.90
C THR A 635 6.01 -29.13 -0.91
N GLY A 636 5.39 -29.05 0.30
CA GLY A 636 5.69 -28.00 1.28
C GLY A 636 5.44 -26.57 0.78
N THR A 637 4.70 -26.43 -0.31
CA THR A 637 4.29 -25.14 -0.91
C THR A 637 2.82 -24.90 -0.57
N ALA A 638 2.43 -23.65 -0.35
CA ALA A 638 1.03 -23.32 -0.10
C ALA A 638 0.16 -23.68 -1.30
N ALA A 639 -1.00 -24.25 -1.04
CA ALA A 639 -1.98 -24.59 -2.06
C ALA A 639 -2.62 -23.33 -2.61
N PHE A 640 -2.44 -23.08 -3.90
CA PHE A 640 -3.03 -21.95 -4.60
C PHE A 640 -3.66 -22.38 -5.91
N PRO A 641 -4.73 -21.72 -6.38
CA PRO A 641 -5.24 -21.91 -7.73
C PRO A 641 -4.15 -21.61 -8.76
N GLY A 642 -4.07 -22.41 -9.81
CA GLY A 642 -3.09 -22.22 -10.90
C GLY A 642 -1.90 -23.18 -10.88
N TRP A 643 -1.69 -23.95 -9.84
CA TRP A 643 -0.74 -25.06 -9.87
C TRP A 643 -1.24 -26.19 -10.80
N ARG A 644 -0.37 -26.68 -11.65
CA ARG A 644 -0.61 -27.82 -12.56
C ARG A 644 0.45 -28.86 -12.34
N ALA A 645 0.02 -30.11 -12.29
CA ALA A 645 0.94 -31.25 -12.17
C ALA A 645 0.89 -32.13 -13.40
N ALA A 646 2.05 -32.67 -13.74
CA ALA A 646 2.19 -33.75 -14.70
C ALA A 646 3.01 -34.87 -14.05
N VAL A 647 2.55 -36.11 -14.16
CA VAL A 647 3.26 -37.31 -13.71
C VAL A 647 3.62 -38.10 -14.95
N ASP A 648 4.92 -38.35 -15.15
CA ASP A 648 5.48 -38.99 -16.37
C ASP A 648 4.97 -38.37 -17.68
N GLY A 649 4.83 -37.02 -17.67
CA GLY A 649 4.32 -36.25 -18.80
C GLY A 649 2.79 -36.21 -18.92
N VAL A 650 2.03 -36.97 -18.13
CA VAL A 650 0.59 -37.02 -18.17
C VAL A 650 0.00 -36.04 -17.13
N SER A 651 -0.89 -35.15 -17.56
CA SER A 651 -1.55 -34.18 -16.64
C SER A 651 -2.32 -34.89 -15.52
N ARG A 652 -2.05 -34.52 -14.28
CA ARG A 652 -2.78 -34.95 -13.08
C ARG A 652 -3.28 -33.75 -12.29
N GLY A 653 -4.43 -33.93 -11.63
CA GLY A 653 -4.97 -32.92 -10.73
C GLY A 653 -4.10 -32.75 -9.48
N THR A 654 -3.91 -31.49 -9.09
CA THR A 654 -3.35 -31.15 -7.77
C THR A 654 -4.43 -31.25 -6.70
N ARG A 655 -4.04 -31.41 -5.45
CA ARG A 655 -4.93 -31.41 -4.30
C ARG A 655 -4.28 -30.73 -3.09
N ASP A 656 -5.09 -30.38 -2.12
CA ASP A 656 -4.63 -29.83 -0.85
C ASP A 656 -4.35 -30.96 0.14
N ALA A 657 -3.11 -31.09 0.58
CA ALA A 657 -2.76 -31.85 1.75
C ALA A 657 -2.91 -30.95 2.97
N PHE A 658 -3.42 -31.53 4.09
CA PHE A 658 -3.61 -30.81 5.34
C PHE A 658 -4.49 -29.55 5.19
N GLY A 659 -5.27 -29.42 4.11
CA GLY A 659 -6.11 -28.26 3.82
C GLY A 659 -5.39 -26.98 3.37
N ALA A 660 -4.06 -26.98 3.29
CA ALA A 660 -3.28 -25.77 3.00
C ALA A 660 -2.03 -26.00 2.14
N VAL A 661 -1.57 -27.23 2.01
CA VAL A 661 -0.29 -27.54 1.36
C VAL A 661 -0.55 -28.24 0.02
N GLN A 662 0.15 -27.81 -1.03
CA GLN A 662 0.05 -28.37 -2.37
C GLN A 662 0.56 -29.81 -2.41
N ALA A 663 -0.20 -30.71 -3.03
CA ALA A 663 0.17 -32.12 -3.17
C ALA A 663 -0.34 -32.74 -4.48
N VAL A 664 0.24 -33.89 -4.85
CA VAL A 664 -0.10 -34.67 -6.03
C VAL A 664 -0.22 -36.15 -5.66
N ASN A 665 -1.29 -36.82 -6.08
CA ASN A 665 -1.41 -38.27 -5.97
C ASN A 665 -0.45 -38.94 -6.94
N VAL A 666 0.30 -39.93 -6.45
CA VAL A 666 1.16 -40.79 -7.26
C VAL A 666 0.76 -42.25 -7.12
N GLU A 667 0.95 -43.04 -8.18
CA GLU A 667 0.69 -44.47 -8.23
C GLU A 667 2.00 -45.25 -8.15
N ALA A 668 1.91 -46.53 -7.88
CA ALA A 668 3.07 -47.40 -7.95
C ALA A 668 3.61 -47.44 -9.39
N GLY A 669 4.90 -47.17 -9.54
CA GLY A 669 5.56 -47.16 -10.85
C GLY A 669 5.66 -45.80 -11.54
N ASP A 670 5.05 -44.74 -10.96
CA ASP A 670 5.32 -43.36 -11.39
C ASP A 670 6.78 -43.00 -11.10
N GLU A 671 7.47 -42.34 -12.05
CA GLU A 671 8.92 -42.06 -11.94
C GLU A 671 9.20 -40.56 -11.69
N ARG A 672 8.39 -39.69 -12.27
CA ARG A 672 8.68 -38.24 -12.26
C ARG A 672 7.42 -37.42 -12.10
N VAL A 673 7.50 -36.39 -11.24
CA VAL A 673 6.42 -35.39 -11.05
C VAL A 673 6.94 -34.00 -11.36
N VAL A 674 6.26 -33.29 -12.23
CA VAL A 674 6.53 -31.88 -12.55
C VAL A 674 5.34 -31.04 -12.14
N LEU A 675 5.57 -29.99 -11.35
CA LEU A 675 4.57 -28.99 -11.01
C LEU A 675 4.97 -27.63 -11.54
N ASP A 676 4.02 -26.95 -12.18
CA ASP A 676 4.17 -25.60 -12.70
C ASP A 676 3.07 -24.70 -12.16
N TYR A 677 3.42 -23.51 -11.70
CA TYR A 677 2.47 -22.46 -11.37
C TYR A 677 2.12 -21.66 -12.64
N ARG A 678 0.94 -21.90 -13.17
CA ARG A 678 0.44 -21.29 -14.43
C ARG A 678 -1.05 -20.91 -14.28
N PRO A 679 -1.36 -19.85 -13.52
CA PRO A 679 -2.75 -19.41 -13.36
C PRO A 679 -3.31 -18.91 -14.69
N VAL A 680 -4.53 -19.34 -15.06
CA VAL A 680 -5.21 -18.95 -16.32
C VAL A 680 -5.60 -17.47 -16.27
N SER A 681 -5.92 -16.94 -15.11
CA SER A 681 -6.33 -15.55 -14.90
C SER A 681 -5.29 -14.53 -15.38
N THR A 682 -3.98 -14.83 -15.20
CA THR A 682 -2.89 -13.92 -15.57
C THR A 682 -2.79 -13.69 -17.09
N PRO A 683 -2.66 -14.70 -17.97
CA PRO A 683 -2.58 -14.46 -19.41
C PRO A 683 -3.88 -13.90 -19.99
N VAL A 684 -5.05 -14.27 -19.45
CA VAL A 684 -6.32 -13.68 -19.84
C VAL A 684 -6.36 -12.20 -19.47
N GLY A 685 -5.98 -11.86 -18.24
CA GLY A 685 -5.91 -10.47 -17.78
C GLY A 685 -4.95 -9.64 -18.63
N LEU A 686 -3.75 -10.17 -18.91
CA LEU A 686 -2.75 -9.50 -19.75
C LEU A 686 -3.29 -9.26 -21.18
N SER A 687 -3.99 -10.23 -21.77
CA SER A 687 -4.61 -10.10 -23.11
C SER A 687 -5.67 -9.00 -23.13
N ILE A 688 -6.54 -8.91 -22.12
CA ILE A 688 -7.54 -7.87 -22.00
C ILE A 688 -6.88 -6.51 -21.81
N SER A 689 -5.85 -6.41 -20.95
CA SER A 689 -5.12 -5.17 -20.72
C SER A 689 -4.44 -4.67 -22.01
N ALA A 690 -3.80 -5.54 -22.77
CA ALA A 690 -3.17 -5.20 -24.05
C ALA A 690 -4.19 -4.79 -25.12
N ALA A 691 -5.32 -5.48 -25.21
CA ALA A 691 -6.40 -5.13 -26.13
C ALA A 691 -7.02 -3.77 -25.78
N SER A 692 -7.21 -3.48 -24.50
CA SER A 692 -7.70 -2.18 -24.00
C SER A 692 -6.74 -1.05 -24.38
N LEU A 693 -5.44 -1.21 -24.18
CA LEU A 693 -4.43 -0.22 -24.55
C LEU A 693 -4.41 0.02 -26.06
N SER A 694 -4.49 -1.05 -26.85
CA SER A 694 -4.56 -0.94 -28.33
C SER A 694 -5.81 -0.20 -28.79
N GLY A 695 -6.97 -0.50 -28.18
CA GLY A 695 -8.22 0.22 -28.43
C GLY A 695 -8.15 1.71 -28.13
N LEU A 696 -7.51 2.07 -27.01
CA LEU A 696 -7.25 3.48 -26.64
C LEU A 696 -6.38 4.20 -27.69
N MET A 697 -5.31 3.56 -28.17
CA MET A 697 -4.46 4.13 -29.22
C MET A 697 -5.21 4.33 -30.52
N ILE A 698 -6.02 3.37 -30.95
CA ILE A 698 -6.88 3.49 -32.14
C ILE A 698 -7.87 4.63 -31.97
N LEU A 699 -8.53 4.75 -30.82
CA LEU A 699 -9.50 5.83 -30.53
C LEU A 699 -8.79 7.20 -30.57
N ALA A 700 -7.62 7.31 -30.02
CA ALA A 700 -6.82 8.54 -30.02
C ALA A 700 -6.44 8.96 -31.47
N LEU A 701 -5.96 8.02 -32.28
CA LEU A 701 -5.62 8.26 -33.70
C LEU A 701 -6.86 8.65 -34.52
N TYR A 702 -7.98 7.96 -34.31
CA TYR A 702 -9.23 8.28 -35.02
C TYR A 702 -9.75 9.67 -34.66
N SER A 703 -9.63 10.09 -33.41
CA SER A 703 -10.09 11.40 -32.94
C SER A 703 -9.27 12.57 -33.51
N GLN A 704 -8.04 12.33 -33.97
CA GLN A 704 -7.14 13.32 -34.59
C GLN A 704 -7.20 13.32 -36.13
N GLY A 705 -7.83 12.31 -36.72
CA GLY A 705 -7.87 12.12 -38.18
C GLY A 705 -8.71 13.16 -38.92
N PRO A 706 -8.50 13.30 -40.25
CA PRO A 706 -9.18 14.31 -41.07
C PRO A 706 -10.71 14.12 -41.08
N LEU A 707 -11.23 12.94 -40.85
CA LEU A 707 -12.68 12.66 -40.73
C LEU A 707 -13.29 13.29 -39.46
N ALA A 708 -12.55 13.34 -38.35
CA ALA A 708 -12.99 14.02 -37.13
C ALA A 708 -13.05 15.54 -37.32
N ARG A 709 -12.07 16.14 -38.02
CA ARG A 709 -12.04 17.56 -38.35
C ARG A 709 -13.19 17.95 -39.25
N ARG A 710 -13.57 17.13 -40.25
CA ARG A 710 -14.74 17.37 -41.10
C ARG A 710 -16.06 17.36 -40.34
N ARG A 711 -16.22 16.46 -39.34
CA ARG A 711 -17.43 16.43 -38.49
C ARG A 711 -17.53 17.61 -37.52
N GLN A 712 -16.40 18.16 -37.05
CA GLN A 712 -16.38 19.36 -36.21
C GLN A 712 -16.69 20.60 -37.03
N GLY A 713 -16.14 20.73 -38.24
CA GLY A 713 -16.47 21.81 -39.18
C GLY A 713 -17.94 21.81 -39.62
N ALA A 714 -18.52 20.64 -39.88
CA ALA A 714 -19.94 20.50 -40.23
C ALA A 714 -20.90 20.84 -39.08
N ARG A 715 -20.47 20.67 -37.82
CA ARG A 715 -21.24 21.08 -36.63
C ARG A 715 -21.14 22.59 -36.37
N ALA A 716 -19.97 23.19 -36.55
CA ALA A 716 -19.77 24.63 -36.41
C ALA A 716 -20.57 25.41 -37.45
N GLY A 717 -20.62 24.94 -38.71
CA GLY A 717 -21.41 25.58 -39.78
C GLY A 717 -22.93 25.46 -39.63
N ARG A 718 -23.44 24.59 -38.73
CA ARG A 718 -24.89 24.51 -38.45
C ARG A 718 -25.36 25.44 -37.32
N THR A 719 -24.45 26.01 -36.52
CA THR A 719 -24.81 26.95 -35.45
C THR A 719 -24.89 28.38 -35.92
N ASP A 720 -24.23 28.72 -37.04
CA ASP A 720 -24.28 30.08 -37.58
C ASP A 720 -25.44 30.36 -38.55
N GLY A 721 -26.24 29.32 -38.87
CA GLY A 721 -27.39 29.44 -39.76
C GLY A 721 -28.74 29.76 -39.10
N SER A 722 -28.83 29.93 -37.77
CA SER A 722 -30.09 30.10 -37.03
C SER A 722 -30.29 31.46 -36.36
N SER A 723 -29.51 32.50 -36.77
CA SER A 723 -29.66 33.85 -36.20
C SER A 723 -29.98 34.92 -37.28
N SER A 724 -30.75 34.56 -38.30
CA SER A 724 -31.36 35.54 -39.19
C SER A 724 -32.77 35.08 -39.61
N ILE A 725 -33.75 35.30 -38.74
CA ILE A 725 -35.12 35.71 -39.03
C ILE A 725 -35.68 36.32 -37.75
#